data_e57e532501592f06a60c7aa0aa706c25
#
_entry.id   e57e532501592f06a60c7aa0aa706c25
#
_cell.length_a   1.000
_cell.length_b   1.000
_cell.length_c   1.000
_cell.angle_alpha   90.00
_cell.angle_beta   90.00
_cell.angle_gamma   90.00
#
_symmetry.space_group_name_H-M   'P 1'
#
loop_
_entity.id
_entity.type
_entity.pdbx_description
1 polymer ?
#
loop_
_entity_poly.entity_id
_entity_poly.type
_entity_poly.pdbx_seq_one_letter_code
_entity_poly.pdbx_strand_id
1 'polypeptide(L)'
;MIKVTFPDGSVREFAKGITGLQLAESISSRLAQEVLAISVNGEIRDLTRPIETDATIKLHKWDDEEGKHAFWHSSAHLMAEALQELYPGIKFGIGPAIENGFYYDVDPGETAIKETDLPVIEAKMLELAARKEAIVRSDISKADALKRFGDIGEVYKTEMISDLADGTITLYTQGNFTDLCRGPHLPNTGDIKAIKVLSVAGAYWRGDEKRKMLTRLYGITFPKKKMLDEYLVLLEEAKKRDHRKIGKELELFMFSEMVGKGLPMWLPRGTALRLRLEEFLKKIQRRFEYQQVMTPHIGNKQLYVTSGHYAKYGKDSFQPIHTPEEGEEYLLKPMNCPHHCEIYKFKPRSYKDLPLRFAEFGTVYRYEQSGELHGLTRVRSFTQDDAHIFCRPDQVKDEFLKVMDIIFIIFNALEFKNFEAQISLRDPNNKEKYIGSDENWDKAESAIVEACQEKGLKAKVELGEAAFYGPKLDFMVRDAIGRKWQLGTIQVDYNLPERFELEYTGDDNQKHRPVMIHRAPFGSMERFVAVLIEHTAGKFPLWLTPDQVVVLPISEKFNDYAFQIAKEMNMQDIRVTVDDRNEKIGRKIRDNELKRIPYMLIVGEKEAENGEVAVRRQGEGDKGTMKVADFAKLITEEVNSLIKQAEAN
;
A
#
# COMPACT_ATOMS: atom_id res chain seq x y z
N MET A 1 35.60 -21.03 25.75
CA MET A 1 35.57 -20.49 24.39
C MET A 1 34.25 -20.92 23.78
N ILE A 2 33.66 -20.07 22.93
CA ILE A 2 32.46 -20.40 22.11
C ILE A 2 32.84 -20.19 20.64
N LYS A 3 32.18 -20.93 19.77
CA LYS A 3 32.31 -20.80 18.30
C LYS A 3 31.23 -19.89 17.75
N VAL A 4 31.63 -18.83 17.07
CA VAL A 4 30.74 -17.86 16.45
C VAL A 4 30.85 -18.00 14.92
N THR A 5 29.73 -18.34 14.28
CA THR A 5 29.62 -18.46 12.82
C THR A 5 29.06 -17.16 12.25
N PHE A 6 29.81 -16.54 11.32
CA PHE A 6 29.43 -15.32 10.62
C PHE A 6 28.60 -15.60 9.35
N PRO A 7 27.96 -14.58 8.76
CA PRO A 7 27.12 -14.74 7.56
C PRO A 7 27.87 -15.30 6.32
N ASP A 8 29.19 -15.08 6.25
CA ASP A 8 30.06 -15.61 5.18
C ASP A 8 30.46 -17.08 5.39
N GLY A 9 29.95 -17.72 6.45
CA GLY A 9 30.28 -19.09 6.84
C GLY A 9 31.58 -19.23 7.62
N SER A 10 32.35 -18.15 7.85
CA SER A 10 33.56 -18.21 8.69
C SER A 10 33.22 -18.45 10.15
N VAL A 11 34.03 -19.28 10.81
CA VAL A 11 33.89 -19.61 12.25
C VAL A 11 35.09 -19.09 13.00
N ARG A 12 34.86 -18.34 14.08
CA ARG A 12 35.91 -17.83 14.97
C ARG A 12 35.60 -18.19 16.43
N GLU A 13 36.64 -18.39 17.24
CA GLU A 13 36.49 -18.67 18.66
C GLU A 13 36.65 -17.41 19.50
N PHE A 14 35.74 -17.21 20.44
CA PHE A 14 35.72 -16.06 21.35
C PHE A 14 35.53 -16.53 22.79
N ALA A 15 35.81 -15.66 23.74
CA ALA A 15 35.50 -15.91 25.13
C ALA A 15 33.98 -16.01 25.33
N LYS A 16 33.54 -16.91 26.19
CA LYS A 16 32.13 -17.00 26.64
C LYS A 16 31.71 -15.66 27.28
N GLY A 17 30.50 -15.18 26.95
CA GLY A 17 30.02 -13.88 27.41
C GLY A 17 30.38 -12.70 26.53
N ILE A 18 31.01 -12.94 25.35
CA ILE A 18 31.25 -11.87 24.37
C ILE A 18 29.94 -11.25 23.92
N THR A 19 29.95 -9.94 23.69
CA THR A 19 28.76 -9.19 23.22
C THR A 19 28.82 -8.90 21.72
N GLY A 20 27.67 -8.59 21.12
CA GLY A 20 27.60 -8.19 19.70
C GLY A 20 28.45 -6.96 19.40
N LEU A 21 28.52 -6.02 20.33
CA LEU A 21 29.36 -4.82 20.19
C LEU A 21 30.84 -5.18 20.14
N GLN A 22 31.31 -6.01 21.07
CA GLN A 22 32.71 -6.51 21.12
C GLN A 22 33.06 -7.34 19.87
N LEU A 23 32.12 -8.12 19.35
CA LEU A 23 32.29 -8.82 18.08
C LEU A 23 32.47 -7.84 16.92
N ALA A 24 31.67 -6.80 16.84
CA ALA A 24 31.81 -5.76 15.82
C ALA A 24 33.16 -5.00 15.94
N GLU A 25 33.60 -4.66 17.17
CA GLU A 25 34.88 -4.06 17.46
C GLU A 25 36.05 -4.94 17.03
N SER A 26 35.96 -6.26 17.23
CA SER A 26 36.99 -7.22 16.80
C SER A 26 37.17 -7.30 15.29
N ILE A 27 36.16 -6.89 14.53
CA ILE A 27 36.21 -6.82 13.06
C ILE A 27 36.74 -5.47 12.60
N SER A 28 36.11 -4.39 13.04
CA SER A 28 36.60 -3.02 12.81
C SER A 28 35.88 -1.99 13.71
N SER A 29 36.60 -0.94 14.08
CA SER A 29 36.02 0.19 14.84
C SER A 29 34.89 0.91 14.07
N ARG A 30 34.96 0.93 12.72
CA ARG A 30 33.91 1.49 11.88
C ARG A 30 32.63 0.66 11.96
N LEU A 31 32.75 -0.67 11.89
CA LEU A 31 31.58 -1.56 11.99
C LEU A 31 30.89 -1.40 13.35
N ALA A 32 31.66 -1.31 14.44
CA ALA A 32 31.13 -1.10 15.78
C ALA A 32 30.32 0.19 15.92
N GLN A 33 30.65 1.23 15.15
CA GLN A 33 29.88 2.49 15.11
C GLN A 33 28.64 2.43 14.22
N GLU A 34 28.55 1.46 13.30
CA GLU A 34 27.44 1.34 12.33
C GLU A 34 26.41 0.29 12.73
N VAL A 35 26.76 -0.67 13.59
CA VAL A 35 25.85 -1.74 14.02
C VAL A 35 24.83 -1.24 15.05
N LEU A 36 23.59 -1.70 14.93
CA LEU A 36 22.45 -1.26 15.73
C LEU A 36 21.82 -2.41 16.53
N ALA A 37 21.89 -3.63 16.03
CA ALA A 37 21.38 -4.85 16.67
C ALA A 37 22.16 -6.08 16.19
N ILE A 38 21.94 -7.23 16.84
CA ILE A 38 22.51 -8.51 16.44
C ILE A 38 21.41 -9.60 16.42
N SER A 39 21.45 -10.48 15.42
CA SER A 39 20.74 -11.75 15.47
C SER A 39 21.67 -12.84 16.00
N VAL A 40 21.21 -13.64 16.94
CA VAL A 40 21.92 -14.79 17.50
C VAL A 40 21.01 -16.01 17.35
N ASN A 41 21.41 -16.96 16.52
CA ASN A 41 20.60 -18.14 16.15
C ASN A 41 19.19 -17.75 15.64
N GLY A 42 19.08 -16.65 14.89
CA GLY A 42 17.83 -16.11 14.35
C GLY A 42 17.03 -15.21 15.29
N GLU A 43 17.37 -15.13 16.58
CA GLU A 43 16.73 -14.21 17.53
C GLU A 43 17.44 -12.85 17.51
N ILE A 44 16.66 -11.78 17.31
CA ILE A 44 17.20 -10.39 17.33
C ILE A 44 17.37 -9.94 18.78
N ARG A 45 18.56 -9.42 19.10
CA ARG A 45 18.94 -9.03 20.46
C ARG A 45 19.70 -7.70 20.49
N ASP A 46 19.79 -7.10 21.69
CA ASP A 46 20.65 -5.97 21.95
C ASP A 46 22.12 -6.32 21.72
N LEU A 47 22.90 -5.38 21.20
CA LEU A 47 24.35 -5.54 21.01
C LEU A 47 25.12 -5.77 22.32
N THR A 48 24.56 -5.36 23.45
CA THR A 48 25.16 -5.47 24.78
C THR A 48 24.88 -6.81 25.48
N ARG A 49 23.95 -7.64 24.93
CA ARG A 49 23.63 -8.95 25.52
C ARG A 49 24.78 -9.95 25.33
N PRO A 50 25.23 -10.66 26.39
CA PRO A 50 26.27 -11.67 26.28
C PRO A 50 25.81 -12.91 25.49
N ILE A 51 26.74 -13.49 24.74
CA ILE A 51 26.57 -14.75 24.01
C ILE A 51 27.29 -15.85 24.80
N GLU A 52 26.52 -16.83 25.28
CA GLU A 52 26.98 -17.81 26.25
C GLU A 52 27.30 -19.18 25.63
N THR A 53 26.87 -19.44 24.42
CA THR A 53 26.98 -20.73 23.71
C THR A 53 27.39 -20.50 22.26
N ASP A 54 27.81 -21.55 21.57
CA ASP A 54 28.06 -21.54 20.14
C ASP A 54 26.84 -20.97 19.40
N ALA A 55 27.08 -20.08 18.44
CA ALA A 55 25.99 -19.34 17.79
C ALA A 55 26.33 -18.94 16.37
N THR A 56 25.30 -18.88 15.53
CA THR A 56 25.32 -18.18 14.24
C THR A 56 24.81 -16.76 14.45
N ILE A 57 25.55 -15.77 13.96
CA ILE A 57 25.23 -14.37 14.16
C ILE A 57 25.04 -13.61 12.85
N LYS A 58 24.24 -12.53 12.90
CA LYS A 58 24.21 -11.48 11.88
C LYS A 58 24.18 -10.11 12.59
N LEU A 59 25.08 -9.22 12.20
CA LEU A 59 25.11 -7.84 12.69
C LEU A 59 24.24 -6.98 11.78
N HIS A 60 23.29 -6.24 12.36
CA HIS A 60 22.33 -5.40 11.65
C HIS A 60 22.72 -3.93 11.71
N LYS A 61 22.70 -3.28 10.55
CA LYS A 61 22.98 -1.85 10.39
C LYS A 61 21.71 -1.08 10.05
N TRP A 62 21.86 0.20 9.74
CA TRP A 62 20.75 1.07 9.32
C TRP A 62 20.02 0.58 8.06
N ASP A 63 20.72 -0.07 7.14
CA ASP A 63 20.11 -0.55 5.90
C ASP A 63 19.26 -1.82 6.10
N ASP A 64 19.45 -2.53 7.21
CA ASP A 64 18.65 -3.68 7.62
C ASP A 64 17.37 -3.22 8.35
N GLU A 65 16.26 -3.90 8.12
CA GLU A 65 14.97 -3.59 8.79
C GLU A 65 15.07 -3.76 10.31
N GLU A 66 15.76 -4.79 10.76
CA GLU A 66 15.99 -5.09 12.19
C GLU A 66 16.81 -3.99 12.87
N GLY A 67 17.81 -3.44 12.15
CA GLY A 67 18.60 -2.33 12.64
C GLY A 67 17.79 -1.04 12.79
N LYS A 68 16.96 -0.71 11.79
CA LYS A 68 16.02 0.42 11.86
C LYS A 68 15.02 0.25 12.99
N HIS A 69 14.49 -0.96 13.14
CA HIS A 69 13.53 -1.26 14.21
C HIS A 69 14.10 -0.99 15.59
N ALA A 70 15.31 -1.50 15.88
CA ALA A 70 16.00 -1.26 17.16
C ALA A 70 16.28 0.24 17.38
N PHE A 71 16.65 0.96 16.32
CA PHE A 71 16.92 2.40 16.36
C PHE A 71 15.65 3.20 16.68
N TRP A 72 14.55 2.97 15.97
CA TRP A 72 13.31 3.69 16.20
C TRP A 72 12.62 3.28 17.50
N HIS A 73 12.76 2.02 17.91
CA HIS A 73 12.27 1.58 19.22
C HIS A 73 13.00 2.32 20.36
N SER A 74 14.32 2.46 20.27
CA SER A 74 15.09 3.26 21.23
C SER A 74 14.71 4.75 21.18
N SER A 75 14.38 5.25 20.00
CA SER A 75 13.90 6.64 19.83
C SER A 75 12.52 6.87 20.45
N ALA A 76 11.65 5.86 20.45
CA ALA A 76 10.38 5.92 21.16
C ALA A 76 10.59 6.06 22.67
N HIS A 77 11.53 5.31 23.25
CA HIS A 77 11.89 5.45 24.66
C HIS A 77 12.51 6.81 24.97
N LEU A 78 13.36 7.34 24.07
CA LEU A 78 13.92 8.69 24.22
C LEU A 78 12.83 9.78 24.20
N MET A 79 11.81 9.61 23.37
CA MET A 79 10.65 10.52 23.38
C MET A 79 9.84 10.37 24.66
N ALA A 80 9.65 9.16 25.16
CA ALA A 80 8.93 8.93 26.43
C ALA A 80 9.68 9.58 27.61
N GLU A 81 11.00 9.46 27.69
CA GLU A 81 11.81 10.14 28.70
C GLU A 81 11.69 11.68 28.60
N ALA A 82 11.73 12.24 27.39
CA ALA A 82 11.51 13.66 27.17
C ALA A 82 10.13 14.10 27.64
N LEU A 83 9.09 13.32 27.35
CA LEU A 83 7.73 13.59 27.80
C LEU A 83 7.60 13.47 29.33
N GLN A 84 8.27 12.51 29.97
CA GLN A 84 8.28 12.38 31.42
C GLN A 84 8.89 13.61 32.11
N GLU A 85 9.99 14.17 31.55
CA GLU A 85 10.62 15.38 32.10
C GLU A 85 9.80 16.65 31.85
N LEU A 86 9.09 16.74 30.70
CA LEU A 86 8.31 17.93 30.33
C LEU A 86 6.91 17.97 30.95
N TYR A 87 6.32 16.80 31.19
CA TYR A 87 4.92 16.67 31.65
C TYR A 87 4.85 15.79 32.90
N PRO A 88 5.11 16.35 34.10
CA PRO A 88 5.06 15.58 35.35
C PRO A 88 3.69 14.92 35.54
N GLY A 89 3.70 13.62 35.85
CA GLY A 89 2.49 12.84 36.07
C GLY A 89 1.87 12.20 34.82
N ILE A 90 2.46 12.42 33.64
CA ILE A 90 2.08 11.73 32.39
C ILE A 90 2.12 10.21 32.60
N LYS A 91 1.18 9.46 31.95
CA LYS A 91 1.14 8.00 31.98
C LYS A 91 1.45 7.43 30.61
N PHE A 92 2.13 6.29 30.60
CA PHE A 92 2.68 5.69 29.38
C PHE A 92 1.89 4.46 28.95
N GLY A 93 1.41 4.47 27.70
CA GLY A 93 0.83 3.33 27.02
C GLY A 93 1.92 2.47 26.35
N ILE A 94 1.95 2.47 25.02
CA ILE A 94 2.90 1.72 24.19
C ILE A 94 3.64 2.62 23.22
N GLY A 95 4.89 2.24 22.89
CA GLY A 95 5.76 2.99 21.97
C GLY A 95 6.51 2.08 21.01
N PRO A 96 5.85 1.47 20.00
CA PRO A 96 6.52 0.63 19.02
C PRO A 96 7.23 1.42 17.93
N ALA A 97 8.24 0.82 17.33
CA ALA A 97 8.69 1.17 16.00
C ALA A 97 7.63 0.80 14.96
N ILE A 98 7.51 1.59 13.91
CA ILE A 98 6.64 1.36 12.76
C ILE A 98 7.46 1.41 11.48
N GLU A 99 6.86 1.13 10.32
CA GLU A 99 7.56 1.07 9.02
C GLU A 99 8.42 2.31 8.72
N ASN A 100 7.94 3.51 9.11
CA ASN A 100 8.65 4.76 8.89
C ASN A 100 8.64 5.61 10.18
N GLY A 101 9.48 5.24 11.14
CA GLY A 101 9.61 5.94 12.42
C GLY A 101 9.02 5.17 13.59
N PHE A 102 8.40 5.88 14.50
CA PHE A 102 7.83 5.33 15.74
C PHE A 102 6.69 6.21 16.24
N TYR A 103 5.91 5.69 17.17
CA TYR A 103 4.99 6.52 17.96
C TYR A 103 5.09 6.16 19.44
N TYR A 104 4.49 6.99 20.28
CA TYR A 104 4.23 6.67 21.66
C TYR A 104 2.84 7.15 22.07
N ASP A 105 2.08 6.27 22.72
CA ASP A 105 0.75 6.57 23.30
C ASP A 105 0.90 6.98 24.74
N VAL A 106 0.43 8.16 25.08
CA VAL A 106 0.51 8.71 26.44
C VAL A 106 -0.81 9.27 26.92
N ASP A 107 -0.99 9.29 28.22
CA ASP A 107 -2.07 9.98 28.91
C ASP A 107 -1.49 11.18 29.65
N PRO A 108 -1.61 12.38 29.10
CA PRO A 108 -1.05 13.58 29.71
C PRO A 108 -1.95 14.16 30.84
N GLY A 109 -3.00 13.43 31.25
CA GLY A 109 -3.94 13.88 32.28
C GLY A 109 -4.76 15.09 31.81
N GLU A 110 -4.70 16.18 32.58
CA GLU A 110 -5.42 17.43 32.25
C GLU A 110 -4.65 18.33 31.27
N THR A 111 -3.36 18.07 31.03
CA THR A 111 -2.49 18.89 30.17
C THR A 111 -2.52 18.36 28.74
N ALA A 112 -3.23 19.03 27.84
CA ALA A 112 -3.26 18.63 26.43
C ALA A 112 -1.92 18.94 25.74
N ILE A 113 -1.32 17.94 25.09
CA ILE A 113 -0.15 18.12 24.21
C ILE A 113 -0.66 18.52 22.82
N LYS A 114 -0.16 19.62 22.28
CA LYS A 114 -0.55 20.22 20.99
C LYS A 114 0.60 20.19 19.99
N GLU A 115 0.28 20.41 18.72
CA GLU A 115 1.31 20.54 17.67
C GLU A 115 2.34 21.64 17.95
N THR A 116 1.94 22.70 18.66
CA THR A 116 2.84 23.79 19.08
C THR A 116 3.92 23.35 20.06
N ASP A 117 3.72 22.23 20.75
CA ASP A 117 4.64 21.72 21.76
C ASP A 117 5.73 20.80 21.15
N LEU A 118 5.53 20.33 19.90
CA LEU A 118 6.44 19.41 19.24
C LEU A 118 7.88 19.91 19.17
N PRO A 119 8.18 21.19 18.84
CA PRO A 119 9.55 21.70 18.85
C PRO A 119 10.23 21.66 20.23
N VAL A 120 9.47 21.81 21.31
CA VAL A 120 9.99 21.73 22.69
C VAL A 120 10.34 20.28 23.03
N ILE A 121 9.49 19.33 22.63
CA ILE A 121 9.75 17.89 22.79
C ILE A 121 10.99 17.48 22.00
N GLU A 122 11.13 17.93 20.73
CA GLU A 122 12.32 17.68 19.91
C GLU A 122 13.61 18.19 20.58
N ALA A 123 13.58 19.43 21.09
CA ALA A 123 14.72 20.04 21.77
C ALA A 123 15.11 19.23 23.03
N LYS A 124 14.13 18.75 23.79
CA LYS A 124 14.36 17.91 24.96
C LYS A 124 14.95 16.55 24.58
N MET A 125 14.42 15.92 23.55
CA MET A 125 14.98 14.65 23.03
C MET A 125 16.43 14.81 22.59
N LEU A 126 16.80 15.91 21.92
CA LEU A 126 18.19 16.21 21.52
C LEU A 126 19.10 16.43 22.73
N GLU A 127 18.61 17.11 23.76
CA GLU A 127 19.33 17.30 25.03
C GLU A 127 19.62 15.95 25.70
N LEU A 128 18.61 15.07 25.82
CA LEU A 128 18.73 13.74 26.41
C LEU A 128 19.67 12.84 25.59
N ALA A 129 19.55 12.85 24.26
CA ALA A 129 20.46 12.10 23.38
C ALA A 129 21.92 12.52 23.57
N ALA A 130 22.19 13.81 23.78
CA ALA A 130 23.52 14.33 24.02
C ALA A 130 24.15 13.84 25.34
N ARG A 131 23.34 13.39 26.31
CA ARG A 131 23.82 12.80 27.57
C ARG A 131 24.44 11.42 27.35
N LYS A 132 24.14 10.74 26.22
CA LYS A 132 24.63 9.40 25.86
C LYS A 132 24.37 8.35 26.94
N GLU A 133 23.20 8.38 27.51
CA GLU A 133 22.81 7.47 28.58
C GLU A 133 22.70 6.03 28.09
N ALA A 134 23.24 5.08 28.84
CA ALA A 134 23.16 3.67 28.51
C ALA A 134 21.72 3.17 28.60
N ILE A 135 21.32 2.34 27.64
CA ILE A 135 20.02 1.66 27.66
C ILE A 135 20.23 0.25 28.22
N VAL A 136 19.76 0.02 29.44
CA VAL A 136 20.06 -1.19 30.22
C VAL A 136 18.83 -2.06 30.36
N ARG A 137 18.96 -3.32 29.91
CA ARG A 137 17.93 -4.35 30.08
C ARG A 137 18.02 -4.99 31.47
N SER A 138 16.88 -5.25 32.09
CA SER A 138 16.78 -6.05 33.30
C SER A 138 15.57 -7.01 33.23
N ASP A 139 15.75 -8.23 33.74
CA ASP A 139 14.68 -9.19 33.94
C ASP A 139 14.06 -8.97 35.33
N ILE A 140 12.75 -9.05 35.43
CA ILE A 140 12.01 -8.78 36.66
C ILE A 140 10.89 -9.82 36.86
N SER A 141 10.57 -10.15 38.11
CA SER A 141 9.39 -10.95 38.40
C SER A 141 8.09 -10.19 38.15
N LYS A 142 7.01 -10.91 37.85
CA LYS A 142 5.69 -10.27 37.66
C LYS A 142 5.25 -9.48 38.89
N ALA A 143 5.49 -10.01 40.07
CA ALA A 143 5.12 -9.38 41.35
C ALA A 143 5.88 -8.05 41.53
N ASP A 144 7.20 -8.04 41.29
CA ASP A 144 8.00 -6.85 41.46
C ASP A 144 7.69 -5.80 40.38
N ALA A 145 7.40 -6.23 39.14
CA ALA A 145 6.96 -5.34 38.06
C ALA A 145 5.63 -4.67 38.39
N LEU A 146 4.63 -5.44 38.83
CA LEU A 146 3.33 -4.90 39.27
C LEU A 146 3.48 -3.90 40.41
N LYS A 147 4.33 -4.21 41.39
CA LYS A 147 4.62 -3.31 42.51
C LYS A 147 5.28 -2.02 42.01
N ARG A 148 6.34 -2.14 41.20
CA ARG A 148 7.10 -0.98 40.69
C ARG A 148 6.22 0.00 39.92
N PHE A 149 5.44 -0.48 38.96
CA PHE A 149 4.58 0.36 38.14
C PHE A 149 3.31 0.79 38.88
N GLY A 150 2.82 -0.01 39.82
CA GLY A 150 1.71 0.35 40.72
C GLY A 150 2.07 1.50 41.67
N ASP A 151 3.26 1.45 42.28
CA ASP A 151 3.74 2.48 43.22
C ASP A 151 3.85 3.88 42.58
N ILE A 152 4.13 3.95 41.25
CA ILE A 152 4.20 5.21 40.47
C ILE A 152 2.89 5.50 39.71
N GLY A 153 1.88 4.66 39.89
CA GLY A 153 0.54 4.85 39.30
C GLY A 153 0.49 4.68 37.77
N GLU A 154 1.37 3.86 37.17
CA GLU A 154 1.39 3.54 35.75
C GLU A 154 0.30 2.50 35.41
N VAL A 155 -0.93 2.98 35.29
CA VAL A 155 -2.14 2.15 35.12
C VAL A 155 -2.11 1.28 33.85
N TYR A 156 -1.61 1.81 32.74
CA TYR A 156 -1.56 1.10 31.46
C TYR A 156 -0.48 0.01 31.49
N LYS A 157 0.69 0.27 32.08
CA LYS A 157 1.76 -0.73 32.26
C LYS A 157 1.33 -1.83 33.23
N THR A 158 0.66 -1.47 34.31
CA THR A 158 0.13 -2.45 35.29
C THR A 158 -0.90 -3.37 34.62
N GLU A 159 -1.79 -2.83 33.79
CA GLU A 159 -2.73 -3.65 33.02
C GLU A 159 -2.02 -4.61 32.07
N MET A 160 -1.02 -4.11 31.30
CA MET A 160 -0.24 -4.94 30.38
C MET A 160 0.50 -6.08 31.11
N ILE A 161 1.14 -5.78 32.24
CA ILE A 161 1.87 -6.76 33.03
C ILE A 161 0.93 -7.83 33.54
N SER A 162 -0.31 -7.49 33.92
CA SER A 162 -1.30 -8.45 34.41
C SER A 162 -1.62 -9.54 33.38
N ASP A 163 -1.55 -9.22 32.08
CA ASP A 163 -1.80 -10.15 30.98
C ASP A 163 -0.58 -11.02 30.61
N LEU A 164 0.62 -10.71 31.12
CA LEU A 164 1.86 -11.44 30.82
C LEU A 164 2.08 -12.62 31.75
N ALA A 165 2.75 -13.66 31.23
CA ALA A 165 3.24 -14.77 32.04
C ALA A 165 4.45 -14.36 32.90
N ASP A 166 4.59 -14.92 34.08
CA ASP A 166 5.78 -14.71 34.91
C ASP A 166 7.03 -15.31 34.23
N GLY A 167 8.20 -14.70 34.46
CA GLY A 167 9.46 -15.09 33.83
C GLY A 167 9.68 -14.58 32.39
N THR A 168 8.72 -13.82 31.84
CA THR A 168 8.84 -13.22 30.48
C THR A 168 8.93 -11.70 30.51
N ILE A 169 9.01 -11.10 31.70
CA ILE A 169 8.92 -9.64 31.86
C ILE A 169 10.31 -9.03 31.88
N THR A 170 10.51 -8.10 30.98
CA THR A 170 11.76 -7.34 30.85
C THR A 170 11.49 -5.84 30.91
N LEU A 171 12.43 -5.14 31.52
CA LEU A 171 12.44 -3.69 31.61
C LEU A 171 13.68 -3.14 30.91
N TYR A 172 13.55 -1.94 30.36
CA TYR A 172 14.67 -1.17 29.86
C TYR A 172 14.72 0.18 30.56
N THR A 173 15.90 0.53 31.06
CA THR A 173 16.13 1.79 31.80
C THR A 173 17.16 2.62 31.05
N GLN A 174 16.85 3.89 30.84
CA GLN A 174 17.77 4.91 30.36
C GLN A 174 17.54 6.18 31.17
N GLY A 175 18.63 6.81 31.65
CA GLY A 175 18.51 7.96 32.52
C GLY A 175 17.58 7.70 33.71
N ASN A 176 16.54 8.52 33.82
CA ASN A 176 15.51 8.42 34.84
C ASN A 176 14.22 7.71 34.35
N PHE A 177 14.18 7.26 33.11
CA PHE A 177 13.03 6.58 32.50
C PHE A 177 13.20 5.06 32.49
N THR A 178 12.16 4.33 32.89
CA THR A 178 12.11 2.86 32.81
C THR A 178 10.80 2.43 32.16
N ASP A 179 10.92 1.57 31.15
CA ASP A 179 9.75 1.03 30.44
C ASP A 179 9.65 -0.49 30.48
N LEU A 180 8.42 -0.99 30.40
CA LEU A 180 8.09 -2.37 30.12
C LEU A 180 8.30 -2.66 28.65
N CYS A 181 9.31 -3.44 28.29
CA CYS A 181 9.69 -3.61 26.89
C CYS A 181 10.42 -4.94 26.65
N ARG A 182 10.31 -5.50 25.45
CA ARG A 182 11.02 -6.72 25.03
C ARG A 182 12.34 -6.44 24.31
N GLY A 183 12.58 -5.20 23.88
CA GLY A 183 13.73 -4.83 23.03
C GLY A 183 13.57 -5.28 21.58
N PRO A 184 14.63 -5.31 20.76
CA PRO A 184 15.97 -4.81 21.14
C PRO A 184 16.07 -3.28 21.15
N HIS A 185 17.13 -2.79 21.81
CA HIS A 185 17.48 -1.37 21.87
C HIS A 185 18.94 -1.13 21.50
N LEU A 186 19.25 0.16 21.20
CA LEU A 186 20.61 0.64 21.04
C LEU A 186 21.40 0.54 22.35
N PRO A 187 22.75 0.48 22.31
CA PRO A 187 23.56 0.49 23.51
C PRO A 187 23.39 1.75 24.36
N ASN A 188 23.16 2.91 23.72
CA ASN A 188 22.97 4.19 24.39
C ASN A 188 22.17 5.17 23.51
N THR A 189 21.70 6.27 24.11
CA THR A 189 20.89 7.29 23.43
C THR A 189 21.68 8.17 22.45
N GLY A 190 23.03 8.20 22.55
CA GLY A 190 23.90 9.12 21.79
C GLY A 190 23.99 8.82 20.29
N ASP A 191 23.51 7.68 19.83
CA ASP A 191 23.45 7.35 18.41
C ASP A 191 22.27 8.02 17.68
N ILE A 192 21.29 8.51 18.44
CA ILE A 192 20.10 9.21 17.93
C ILE A 192 20.42 10.69 17.74
N LYS A 193 20.91 11.07 16.55
CA LYS A 193 21.48 12.41 16.29
C LYS A 193 20.55 13.38 15.57
N ALA A 194 19.55 12.87 14.89
CA ALA A 194 18.64 13.68 14.09
C ALA A 194 17.19 13.28 14.42
N ILE A 195 16.41 14.21 14.93
CA ILE A 195 15.10 13.96 15.54
C ILE A 195 14.07 14.90 14.91
N LYS A 196 12.89 14.37 14.59
CA LYS A 196 11.70 15.13 14.24
C LYS A 196 10.47 14.49 14.88
N VAL A 197 9.73 15.26 15.67
CA VAL A 197 8.38 14.89 16.12
C VAL A 197 7.40 15.40 15.07
N LEU A 198 6.62 14.49 14.47
CA LEU A 198 5.90 14.76 13.24
C LEU A 198 4.48 15.32 13.49
N SER A 199 3.75 14.69 14.42
CA SER A 199 2.33 15.02 14.64
C SER A 199 1.81 14.48 15.97
N VAL A 200 0.64 14.98 16.36
CA VAL A 200 -0.15 14.51 17.50
C VAL A 200 -1.50 14.01 16.99
N ALA A 201 -1.97 12.88 17.50
CA ALA A 201 -3.28 12.30 17.17
C ALA A 201 -3.94 11.69 18.41
N GLY A 202 -5.25 11.49 18.39
CA GLY A 202 -5.95 10.68 19.38
C GLY A 202 -5.89 9.19 19.01
N ALA A 203 -5.72 8.32 20.00
CA ALA A 203 -5.78 6.88 19.81
C ALA A 203 -6.45 6.22 21.02
N TYR A 204 -7.49 5.40 20.77
CA TYR A 204 -8.13 4.68 21.86
C TYR A 204 -7.23 3.58 22.41
N TRP A 205 -7.17 3.46 23.73
CA TRP A 205 -6.39 2.43 24.40
C TRP A 205 -6.76 1.03 23.89
N ARG A 206 -5.77 0.29 23.38
CA ARG A 206 -5.93 -1.03 22.73
C ARG A 206 -6.90 -1.04 21.54
N GLY A 207 -7.14 0.10 20.91
CA GLY A 207 -8.04 0.22 19.76
C GLY A 207 -9.53 0.11 20.09
N ASP A 208 -9.91 0.12 21.37
CA ASP A 208 -11.30 0.01 21.80
C ASP A 208 -11.90 1.41 22.02
N GLU A 209 -12.86 1.80 21.19
CA GLU A 209 -13.56 3.11 21.24
C GLU A 209 -14.30 3.36 22.58
N LYS A 210 -14.55 2.32 23.36
CA LYS A 210 -15.18 2.43 24.70
C LYS A 210 -14.17 2.75 25.79
N ARG A 211 -12.89 2.70 25.49
CA ARG A 211 -11.80 2.98 26.43
C ARG A 211 -11.29 4.41 26.29
N LYS A 212 -10.42 4.83 27.24
CA LYS A 212 -9.87 6.17 27.23
C LYS A 212 -9.09 6.45 25.94
N MET A 213 -9.34 7.62 25.36
CA MET A 213 -8.55 8.13 24.26
C MET A 213 -7.25 8.70 24.79
N LEU A 214 -6.13 8.14 24.34
CA LEU A 214 -4.77 8.58 24.61
C LEU A 214 -4.30 9.56 23.55
N THR A 215 -3.22 10.28 23.86
CA THR A 215 -2.50 11.12 22.93
C THR A 215 -1.37 10.32 22.31
N ARG A 216 -1.39 10.16 20.98
CA ARG A 216 -0.36 9.49 20.19
C ARG A 216 0.56 10.53 19.55
N LEU A 217 1.84 10.47 19.86
CA LEU A 217 2.85 11.30 19.23
C LEU A 217 3.64 10.45 18.22
N TYR A 218 3.73 10.93 16.99
CA TYR A 218 4.55 10.30 15.95
C TYR A 218 5.89 10.99 15.83
N GLY A 219 6.96 10.21 15.72
CA GLY A 219 8.31 10.70 15.55
C GLY A 219 9.10 9.92 14.52
N ILE A 220 10.15 10.55 14.01
CA ILE A 220 11.14 9.90 13.17
C ILE A 220 12.53 10.38 13.56
N THR A 221 13.49 9.47 13.51
CA THR A 221 14.88 9.76 13.86
C THR A 221 15.84 9.09 12.87
N PHE A 222 17.01 9.66 12.74
CA PHE A 222 18.05 9.16 11.87
C PHE A 222 19.45 9.25 12.53
N PRO A 223 20.40 8.37 12.15
CA PRO A 223 21.77 8.46 12.62
C PRO A 223 22.50 9.74 12.16
N LYS A 224 22.03 10.36 11.08
CA LYS A 224 22.68 11.54 10.46
C LYS A 224 21.65 12.60 10.10
N LYS A 225 21.97 13.88 10.36
CA LYS A 225 21.11 15.03 10.01
C LYS A 225 20.74 15.07 8.52
N LYS A 226 21.69 14.79 7.63
CA LYS A 226 21.43 14.76 6.18
C LYS A 226 20.28 13.80 5.80
N MET A 227 20.22 12.64 6.44
CA MET A 227 19.15 11.66 6.18
C MET A 227 17.77 12.18 6.62
N LEU A 228 17.72 12.88 7.76
CA LEU A 228 16.49 13.54 8.20
C LEU A 228 16.06 14.64 7.23
N ASP A 229 16.98 15.48 6.80
CA ASP A 229 16.70 16.58 5.87
C ASP A 229 16.16 16.04 4.53
N GLU A 230 16.76 14.98 3.98
CA GLU A 230 16.29 14.29 2.78
C GLU A 230 14.88 13.71 2.98
N TYR A 231 14.64 13.08 4.13
CA TYR A 231 13.31 12.55 4.47
C TYR A 231 12.24 13.64 4.58
N LEU A 232 12.56 14.77 5.21
CA LEU A 232 11.63 15.90 5.33
C LEU A 232 11.27 16.50 3.98
N VAL A 233 12.22 16.57 3.04
CA VAL A 233 11.96 16.98 1.66
C VAL A 233 10.98 16.00 0.99
N LEU A 234 11.20 14.69 1.14
CA LEU A 234 10.29 13.67 0.61
C LEU A 234 8.89 13.78 1.24
N LEU A 235 8.81 14.05 2.54
CA LEU A 235 7.54 14.22 3.23
C LEU A 235 6.75 15.43 2.73
N GLU A 236 7.43 16.56 2.48
CA GLU A 236 6.81 17.76 1.89
C GLU A 236 6.35 17.51 0.44
N GLU A 237 7.14 16.80 -0.35
CA GLU A 237 6.73 16.37 -1.70
C GLU A 237 5.51 15.43 -1.63
N ALA A 238 5.45 14.52 -0.63
CA ALA A 238 4.29 13.66 -0.41
C ALA A 238 3.02 14.47 -0.16
N LYS A 239 3.09 15.49 0.70
CA LYS A 239 1.94 16.38 0.99
C LYS A 239 1.46 17.14 -0.26
N LYS A 240 2.39 17.59 -1.12
CA LYS A 240 2.06 18.26 -2.37
C LYS A 240 1.37 17.34 -3.37
N ARG A 241 1.72 16.03 -3.34
CA ARG A 241 1.20 14.99 -4.24
C ARG A 241 -0.03 14.25 -3.72
N ASP A 242 -0.50 14.58 -2.51
CA ASP A 242 -1.66 13.92 -1.88
C ASP A 242 -2.85 13.89 -2.85
N HIS A 243 -3.32 12.66 -3.18
CA HIS A 243 -4.40 12.44 -4.13
C HIS A 243 -5.70 13.12 -3.72
N ARG A 244 -5.96 13.36 -2.42
CA ARG A 244 -7.14 14.06 -1.93
C ARG A 244 -7.11 15.54 -2.31
N LYS A 245 -5.93 16.16 -2.20
CA LYS A 245 -5.71 17.54 -2.59
C LYS A 245 -5.78 17.69 -4.11
N ILE A 246 -4.97 16.92 -4.84
CA ILE A 246 -4.93 16.98 -6.31
C ILE A 246 -6.27 16.56 -6.91
N GLY A 247 -6.91 15.52 -6.38
CA GLY A 247 -8.22 15.06 -6.82
C GLY A 247 -9.30 16.13 -6.70
N LYS A 248 -9.26 16.92 -5.62
CA LYS A 248 -10.14 18.09 -5.45
C LYS A 248 -9.80 19.21 -6.43
N GLU A 249 -8.51 19.57 -6.57
CA GLU A 249 -8.03 20.60 -7.51
C GLU A 249 -8.40 20.29 -8.97
N LEU A 250 -8.31 19.01 -9.35
CA LEU A 250 -8.60 18.55 -10.71
C LEU A 250 -10.05 18.08 -10.88
N GLU A 251 -10.90 18.18 -9.86
CA GLU A 251 -12.32 17.77 -9.89
C GLU A 251 -12.49 16.30 -10.34
N LEU A 252 -11.71 15.37 -9.75
CA LEU A 252 -11.75 13.97 -10.14
C LEU A 252 -12.79 13.15 -9.35
N PHE A 253 -12.91 13.39 -8.06
CA PHE A 253 -13.82 12.68 -7.17
C PHE A 253 -14.19 13.53 -5.95
N MET A 254 -15.25 13.10 -5.26
CA MET A 254 -15.67 13.71 -4.00
C MET A 254 -16.25 12.67 -3.05
N PHE A 255 -16.34 13.05 -1.77
CA PHE A 255 -17.10 12.35 -0.73
C PHE A 255 -18.20 13.26 -0.21
N SER A 256 -19.33 12.67 0.18
CA SER A 256 -20.45 13.38 0.79
C SER A 256 -20.90 12.64 2.05
N GLU A 257 -21.16 13.38 3.12
CA GLU A 257 -21.70 12.80 4.35
C GLU A 257 -23.09 12.20 4.13
N MET A 258 -23.88 12.79 3.25
CA MET A 258 -25.23 12.30 2.89
C MET A 258 -25.19 10.96 2.16
N VAL A 259 -24.12 10.70 1.36
CA VAL A 259 -23.92 9.40 0.69
C VAL A 259 -23.34 8.38 1.64
N GLY A 260 -22.43 8.82 2.51
CA GLY A 260 -21.79 7.99 3.53
C GLY A 260 -20.27 7.97 3.45
N LYS A 261 -19.65 7.67 4.59
CA LYS A 261 -18.19 7.62 4.72
C LYS A 261 -17.60 6.46 3.94
N GLY A 262 -16.53 6.72 3.20
CA GLY A 262 -15.83 5.69 2.43
C GLY A 262 -16.54 5.27 1.13
N LEU A 263 -17.53 6.05 0.67
CA LEU A 263 -18.26 5.85 -0.59
C LEU A 263 -17.88 6.97 -1.57
N PRO A 264 -16.85 6.78 -2.40
CA PRO A 264 -16.40 7.80 -3.34
C PRO A 264 -17.37 8.00 -4.49
N MET A 265 -17.59 9.27 -4.89
CA MET A 265 -18.30 9.62 -6.11
C MET A 265 -17.31 10.17 -7.13
N TRP A 266 -17.32 9.59 -8.31
CA TRP A 266 -16.50 10.03 -9.43
C TRP A 266 -17.17 11.21 -10.13
N LEU A 267 -16.43 12.32 -10.26
CA LEU A 267 -16.86 13.47 -11.03
C LEU A 267 -16.58 13.25 -12.53
N PRO A 268 -17.11 14.07 -13.46
CA PRO A 268 -16.98 13.83 -14.89
C PRO A 268 -15.54 13.60 -15.36
N ARG A 269 -14.57 14.39 -14.88
CA ARG A 269 -13.15 14.24 -15.23
C ARG A 269 -12.55 12.95 -14.66
N GLY A 270 -12.86 12.61 -13.42
CA GLY A 270 -12.43 11.35 -12.81
C GLY A 270 -13.06 10.14 -13.47
N THR A 271 -14.33 10.24 -13.88
CA THR A 271 -15.01 9.19 -14.65
C THR A 271 -14.34 8.99 -16.01
N ALA A 272 -13.97 10.05 -16.72
CA ALA A 272 -13.23 9.96 -17.98
C ALA A 272 -11.88 9.25 -17.80
N LEU A 273 -11.10 9.60 -16.76
CA LEU A 273 -9.85 8.93 -16.40
C LEU A 273 -10.07 7.43 -16.18
N ARG A 274 -11.06 7.08 -15.37
CA ARG A 274 -11.40 5.70 -15.04
C ARG A 274 -11.82 4.90 -16.26
N LEU A 275 -12.70 5.43 -17.09
CA LEU A 275 -13.16 4.76 -18.32
C LEU A 275 -12.01 4.47 -19.28
N ARG A 276 -11.01 5.37 -19.41
CA ARG A 276 -9.82 5.14 -20.23
C ARG A 276 -8.95 4.00 -19.70
N LEU A 277 -8.77 3.90 -18.39
CA LEU A 277 -8.10 2.74 -17.78
C LEU A 277 -8.86 1.43 -18.04
N GLU A 278 -10.18 1.45 -17.89
CA GLU A 278 -11.03 0.29 -18.17
C GLU A 278 -10.97 -0.14 -19.64
N GLU A 279 -11.05 0.81 -20.59
CA GLU A 279 -10.94 0.54 -22.02
C GLU A 279 -9.56 -0.04 -22.39
N PHE A 280 -8.49 0.53 -21.84
CA PHE A 280 -7.13 0.05 -22.04
C PHE A 280 -7.00 -1.41 -21.59
N LEU A 281 -7.44 -1.74 -20.38
CA LEU A 281 -7.36 -3.11 -19.90
C LEU A 281 -8.28 -4.06 -20.68
N LYS A 282 -9.51 -3.66 -21.02
CA LYS A 282 -10.42 -4.47 -21.84
C LYS A 282 -9.82 -4.80 -23.22
N LYS A 283 -9.05 -3.85 -23.80
CA LYS A 283 -8.33 -4.08 -25.06
C LYS A 283 -7.25 -5.15 -24.91
N ILE A 284 -6.47 -5.09 -23.82
CA ILE A 284 -5.46 -6.11 -23.50
C ILE A 284 -6.17 -7.45 -23.24
N GLN A 285 -7.18 -7.50 -22.40
CA GLN A 285 -7.93 -8.70 -22.06
C GLN A 285 -8.46 -9.43 -23.29
N ARG A 286 -8.99 -8.71 -24.29
CA ARG A 286 -9.44 -9.32 -25.56
C ARG A 286 -8.31 -10.06 -26.30
N ARG A 287 -7.07 -9.55 -26.26
CA ARG A 287 -5.92 -10.21 -26.89
C ARG A 287 -5.53 -11.51 -26.19
N PHE A 288 -5.79 -11.57 -24.87
CA PHE A 288 -5.57 -12.75 -24.03
C PHE A 288 -6.84 -13.61 -23.88
N GLU A 289 -7.84 -13.41 -24.76
CA GLU A 289 -9.07 -14.21 -24.87
C GLU A 289 -9.95 -14.20 -23.61
N TYR A 290 -9.97 -13.10 -22.85
CA TYR A 290 -10.91 -12.95 -21.74
C TYR A 290 -12.31 -12.59 -22.23
N GLN A 291 -13.32 -13.26 -21.66
CA GLN A 291 -14.74 -12.99 -21.86
C GLN A 291 -15.24 -12.07 -20.77
N GLN A 292 -15.86 -10.94 -21.18
CA GLN A 292 -16.42 -9.98 -20.23
C GLN A 292 -17.72 -10.50 -19.67
N VAL A 293 -17.89 -10.42 -18.34
CA VAL A 293 -19.11 -10.75 -17.61
C VAL A 293 -19.53 -9.57 -16.74
N MET A 294 -20.75 -9.59 -16.24
CA MET A 294 -21.27 -8.64 -15.26
C MET A 294 -22.08 -9.39 -14.22
N THR A 295 -21.84 -9.10 -12.96
CA THR A 295 -22.51 -9.75 -11.84
C THR A 295 -23.23 -8.73 -10.96
N PRO A 296 -24.36 -9.11 -10.31
CA PRO A 296 -25.11 -8.21 -9.45
C PRO A 296 -24.29 -7.78 -8.21
N HIS A 297 -24.66 -6.64 -7.63
CA HIS A 297 -24.02 -6.09 -6.44
C HIS A 297 -24.39 -6.82 -5.15
N ILE A 298 -25.49 -7.53 -5.16
CA ILE A 298 -25.98 -8.34 -4.04
C ILE A 298 -26.07 -9.81 -4.44
N GLY A 299 -25.93 -10.70 -3.49
CA GLY A 299 -26.12 -12.14 -3.68
C GLY A 299 -26.72 -12.77 -2.45
N ASN A 300 -27.40 -13.92 -2.63
CA ASN A 300 -27.92 -14.68 -1.50
C ASN A 300 -26.77 -15.02 -0.53
N LYS A 301 -27.02 -14.90 0.77
CA LYS A 301 -26.04 -15.16 1.85
C LYS A 301 -25.40 -16.55 1.70
N GLN A 302 -26.17 -17.56 1.25
CA GLN A 302 -25.66 -18.92 1.08
C GLN A 302 -24.50 -19.00 0.09
N LEU A 303 -24.47 -18.16 -0.95
CA LEU A 303 -23.35 -18.07 -1.89
C LEU A 303 -22.02 -17.77 -1.17
N TYR A 304 -22.06 -16.87 -0.19
CA TYR A 304 -20.88 -16.46 0.57
C TYR A 304 -20.56 -17.40 1.74
N VAL A 305 -21.54 -18.15 2.23
CA VAL A 305 -21.33 -19.26 3.17
C VAL A 305 -20.61 -20.39 2.44
N THR A 306 -21.09 -20.78 1.24
CA THR A 306 -20.47 -21.82 0.41
C THR A 306 -19.02 -21.48 0.09
N SER A 307 -18.73 -20.25 -0.33
CA SER A 307 -17.36 -19.80 -0.64
C SER A 307 -16.45 -19.63 0.59
N GLY A 308 -17.01 -19.61 1.81
CA GLY A 308 -16.26 -19.36 3.05
C GLY A 308 -16.03 -17.88 3.39
N HIS A 309 -16.39 -16.96 2.51
CA HIS A 309 -16.18 -15.52 2.73
C HIS A 309 -16.98 -15.01 3.92
N TYR A 310 -18.22 -15.49 4.11
CA TYR A 310 -19.05 -15.05 5.23
C TYR A 310 -18.42 -15.32 6.59
N ALA A 311 -17.84 -16.50 6.78
CA ALA A 311 -17.18 -16.86 8.02
C ALA A 311 -15.88 -16.09 8.29
N LYS A 312 -15.12 -15.79 7.24
CA LYS A 312 -13.79 -15.15 7.35
C LYS A 312 -13.86 -13.62 7.36
N TYR A 313 -14.79 -13.01 6.62
CA TYR A 313 -14.96 -11.54 6.52
C TYR A 313 -16.18 -11.00 7.25
N GLY A 314 -16.85 -11.80 8.08
CA GLY A 314 -18.13 -11.42 8.71
C GLY A 314 -18.09 -10.10 9.50
N LYS A 315 -16.94 -9.76 10.10
CA LYS A 315 -16.74 -8.48 10.82
C LYS A 315 -16.53 -7.29 9.88
N ASP A 316 -15.96 -7.55 8.70
CA ASP A 316 -15.63 -6.54 7.69
C ASP A 316 -16.66 -6.52 6.54
N SER A 317 -17.79 -7.19 6.71
CA SER A 317 -18.91 -7.18 5.77
C SER A 317 -20.03 -6.26 6.27
N PHE A 318 -20.75 -5.66 5.34
CA PHE A 318 -22.02 -5.05 5.69
C PHE A 318 -22.97 -6.11 6.23
N GLN A 319 -23.85 -5.72 7.16
CA GLN A 319 -24.83 -6.63 7.72
C GLN A 319 -25.78 -7.17 6.62
N PRO A 320 -26.30 -8.39 6.77
CA PRO A 320 -27.25 -8.95 5.80
C PRO A 320 -28.46 -8.06 5.58
N ILE A 321 -28.88 -7.98 4.33
CA ILE A 321 -30.10 -7.30 3.92
C ILE A 321 -31.22 -8.32 4.06
N HIS A 322 -32.20 -8.02 4.93
CA HIS A 322 -33.39 -8.83 5.13
C HIS A 322 -34.47 -8.41 4.14
N THR A 323 -35.16 -9.39 3.54
CA THR A 323 -36.29 -9.16 2.66
C THR A 323 -37.61 -9.36 3.42
N PRO A 324 -38.76 -9.05 2.81
CA PRO A 324 -40.06 -9.38 3.39
C PRO A 324 -40.31 -10.89 3.56
N GLU A 325 -39.58 -11.75 2.87
CA GLU A 325 -39.66 -13.21 3.01
C GLU A 325 -38.83 -13.67 4.23
N GLU A 326 -39.48 -14.41 5.13
CA GLU A 326 -38.84 -14.91 6.35
C GLU A 326 -37.67 -15.87 6.02
N GLY A 327 -36.50 -15.58 6.54
CA GLY A 327 -35.28 -16.39 6.34
C GLY A 327 -34.51 -16.09 5.05
N GLU A 328 -35.01 -15.19 4.20
CA GLU A 328 -34.28 -14.76 3.00
C GLU A 328 -33.32 -13.60 3.34
N GLU A 329 -32.02 -13.83 3.14
CA GLU A 329 -30.97 -12.85 3.42
C GLU A 329 -30.05 -12.68 2.21
N TYR A 330 -29.75 -11.41 1.88
CA TYR A 330 -28.77 -11.04 0.87
C TYR A 330 -27.60 -10.29 1.50
N LEU A 331 -26.45 -10.34 0.84
CA LEU A 331 -25.27 -9.55 1.20
C LEU A 331 -24.84 -8.67 0.03
N LEU A 332 -24.36 -7.49 0.34
CA LEU A 332 -23.49 -6.75 -0.58
C LEU A 332 -22.25 -7.60 -0.83
N LYS A 333 -21.92 -7.88 -2.08
CA LYS A 333 -20.80 -8.78 -2.42
C LYS A 333 -19.46 -8.24 -1.90
N PRO A 334 -18.74 -9.00 -1.06
CA PRO A 334 -17.39 -8.62 -0.62
C PRO A 334 -16.32 -9.01 -1.64
N MET A 335 -16.65 -9.91 -2.58
CA MET A 335 -15.80 -10.49 -3.62
C MET A 335 -16.63 -10.90 -4.84
N ASN A 336 -15.99 -10.95 -6.02
CA ASN A 336 -16.64 -11.35 -7.28
C ASN A 336 -16.55 -12.86 -7.58
N CYS A 337 -15.54 -13.54 -7.04
CA CYS A 337 -15.23 -14.94 -7.34
C CYS A 337 -16.41 -15.92 -7.17
N PRO A 338 -17.28 -15.83 -6.13
CA PRO A 338 -18.41 -16.76 -6.01
C PRO A 338 -19.38 -16.68 -7.19
N HIS A 339 -19.63 -15.48 -7.71
CA HIS A 339 -20.49 -15.29 -8.87
C HIS A 339 -19.89 -15.90 -10.13
N HIS A 340 -18.57 -15.79 -10.33
CA HIS A 340 -17.89 -16.40 -11.49
C HIS A 340 -17.92 -17.94 -11.42
N CYS A 341 -17.89 -18.52 -10.21
CA CYS A 341 -18.10 -19.96 -10.03
C CYS A 341 -19.50 -20.38 -10.51
N GLU A 342 -20.55 -19.60 -10.19
CA GLU A 342 -21.91 -19.87 -10.67
C GLU A 342 -22.04 -19.71 -12.20
N ILE A 343 -21.35 -18.73 -12.80
CA ILE A 343 -21.29 -18.58 -14.26
C ILE A 343 -20.59 -19.79 -14.91
N TYR A 344 -19.52 -20.31 -14.29
CA TYR A 344 -18.86 -21.53 -14.76
C TYR A 344 -19.83 -22.72 -14.82
N LYS A 345 -20.67 -22.89 -13.79
CA LYS A 345 -21.66 -23.98 -13.66
C LYS A 345 -22.83 -23.87 -14.61
N PHE A 346 -23.03 -22.74 -15.30
CA PHE A 346 -24.16 -22.51 -16.18
C PHE A 346 -24.38 -23.64 -17.24
N LYS A 347 -23.30 -24.27 -17.68
CA LYS A 347 -23.36 -25.42 -18.59
C LYS A 347 -22.27 -26.46 -18.27
N PRO A 348 -22.45 -27.73 -18.64
CA PRO A 348 -21.40 -28.73 -18.57
C PRO A 348 -20.14 -28.28 -19.32
N ARG A 349 -18.97 -28.57 -18.78
CA ARG A 349 -17.68 -28.22 -19.36
C ARG A 349 -16.89 -29.46 -19.76
N SER A 350 -16.08 -29.35 -20.79
CA SER A 350 -15.10 -30.35 -21.18
C SER A 350 -13.69 -29.78 -21.14
N TYR A 351 -12.67 -30.64 -21.17
CA TYR A 351 -11.27 -30.23 -21.24
C TYR A 351 -10.94 -29.32 -22.43
N LYS A 352 -11.75 -29.37 -23.51
CA LYS A 352 -11.62 -28.50 -24.69
C LYS A 352 -12.10 -27.05 -24.44
N ASP A 353 -12.95 -26.84 -23.43
CA ASP A 353 -13.44 -25.52 -23.06
C ASP A 353 -12.43 -24.76 -22.19
N LEU A 354 -11.39 -25.43 -21.68
CA LEU A 354 -10.40 -24.87 -20.78
C LEU A 354 -9.08 -24.53 -21.49
N PRO A 355 -8.43 -23.41 -21.17
CA PRO A 355 -8.75 -22.50 -20.09
C PRO A 355 -9.92 -21.55 -20.42
N LEU A 356 -10.81 -21.32 -19.46
CA LEU A 356 -11.92 -20.38 -19.55
C LEU A 356 -11.63 -19.16 -18.69
N ARG A 357 -11.67 -17.95 -19.28
CA ARG A 357 -11.26 -16.71 -18.62
C ARG A 357 -12.43 -15.72 -18.57
N PHE A 358 -12.97 -15.45 -17.38
CA PHE A 358 -13.98 -14.44 -17.15
C PHE A 358 -13.35 -13.19 -16.53
N ALA A 359 -13.76 -12.00 -16.98
CA ALA A 359 -13.30 -10.73 -16.46
C ALA A 359 -14.46 -9.75 -16.28
N GLU A 360 -14.42 -8.99 -15.20
CA GLU A 360 -15.33 -7.86 -14.98
C GLU A 360 -14.63 -6.71 -14.22
N PHE A 361 -15.13 -5.50 -14.41
CA PHE A 361 -14.90 -4.42 -13.45
C PHE A 361 -16.00 -4.52 -12.40
N GLY A 362 -15.77 -5.37 -11.41
CA GLY A 362 -16.74 -5.73 -10.40
C GLY A 362 -16.65 -4.87 -9.15
N THR A 363 -17.72 -4.15 -8.80
CA THR A 363 -17.76 -3.36 -7.56
C THR A 363 -18.05 -4.27 -6.38
N VAL A 364 -17.21 -4.18 -5.35
CA VAL A 364 -17.31 -4.93 -4.10
C VAL A 364 -17.39 -3.99 -2.90
N TYR A 365 -17.88 -4.51 -1.77
CA TYR A 365 -18.21 -3.73 -0.59
C TYR A 365 -17.60 -4.36 0.66
N ARG A 366 -16.89 -3.54 1.44
CA ARG A 366 -16.30 -3.96 2.72
C ARG A 366 -16.55 -2.90 3.77
N TYR A 367 -16.97 -3.31 4.96
CA TYR A 367 -17.23 -2.40 6.06
C TYR A 367 -15.94 -2.06 6.79
N GLU A 368 -15.08 -1.26 6.12
CA GLU A 368 -13.87 -0.73 6.75
C GLU A 368 -14.24 0.18 7.92
N GLN A 369 -13.49 0.10 9.02
CA GLN A 369 -13.74 0.94 10.19
C GLN A 369 -13.48 2.42 9.87
N SER A 370 -14.25 3.32 10.50
CA SER A 370 -14.19 4.76 10.17
C SER A 370 -12.80 5.38 10.34
N GLY A 371 -12.02 4.91 11.32
CA GLY A 371 -10.65 5.36 11.57
C GLY A 371 -9.62 4.92 10.54
N GLU A 372 -9.95 3.94 9.71
CA GLU A 372 -9.06 3.38 8.69
C GLU A 372 -9.27 4.00 7.30
N LEU A 373 -10.40 4.69 7.09
CA LEU A 373 -10.74 5.30 5.81
C LEU A 373 -9.75 6.41 5.44
N HIS A 374 -9.21 6.35 4.21
CA HIS A 374 -8.23 7.31 3.75
C HIS A 374 -8.36 7.62 2.25
N GLY A 375 -9.05 8.70 1.90
CA GLY A 375 -9.27 9.11 0.51
C GLY A 375 -9.75 7.94 -0.35
N LEU A 376 -9.16 7.77 -1.54
CA LEU A 376 -9.44 6.63 -2.42
C LEU A 376 -8.63 5.37 -2.07
N THR A 377 -7.61 5.46 -1.20
CA THR A 377 -6.75 4.30 -0.90
C THR A 377 -7.40 3.28 0.00
N ARG A 378 -8.35 3.71 0.85
CA ARG A 378 -9.11 2.82 1.73
C ARG A 378 -10.57 3.30 1.82
N VAL A 379 -11.46 2.55 1.18
CA VAL A 379 -12.87 2.90 0.95
C VAL A 379 -13.77 1.72 1.27
N ARG A 380 -15.08 1.96 1.38
CA ARG A 380 -16.10 0.91 1.65
C ARG A 380 -16.73 0.33 0.39
N SER A 381 -16.66 1.05 -0.72
CA SER A 381 -17.09 0.59 -2.03
C SER A 381 -15.95 0.84 -3.02
N PHE A 382 -15.50 -0.21 -3.70
CA PHE A 382 -14.45 -0.12 -4.70
C PHE A 382 -14.65 -1.12 -5.83
N THR A 383 -14.10 -0.79 -6.99
CA THR A 383 -14.20 -1.61 -8.18
C THR A 383 -12.89 -2.33 -8.43
N GLN A 384 -12.94 -3.65 -8.54
CA GLN A 384 -11.79 -4.47 -8.93
C GLN A 384 -11.85 -4.76 -10.44
N ASP A 385 -10.69 -4.71 -11.08
CA ASP A 385 -10.48 -5.24 -12.42
C ASP A 385 -10.29 -6.77 -12.36
N ASP A 386 -11.29 -7.42 -11.83
CA ASP A 386 -11.27 -8.79 -11.38
C ASP A 386 -11.43 -9.77 -12.54
N ALA A 387 -10.65 -10.83 -12.53
CA ALA A 387 -10.86 -11.93 -13.45
C ALA A 387 -10.48 -13.27 -12.83
N HIS A 388 -11.17 -14.29 -13.31
CA HIS A 388 -11.00 -15.65 -12.86
C HIS A 388 -10.77 -16.58 -14.07
N ILE A 389 -9.68 -17.32 -14.01
CA ILE A 389 -9.30 -18.28 -15.02
C ILE A 389 -9.58 -19.66 -14.44
N PHE A 390 -10.39 -20.43 -15.14
CA PHE A 390 -10.65 -21.83 -14.83
C PHE A 390 -9.84 -22.66 -15.81
N CYS A 391 -8.89 -23.45 -15.32
CA CYS A 391 -7.96 -24.19 -16.16
C CYS A 391 -7.71 -25.60 -15.64
N ARG A 392 -7.12 -26.45 -16.46
CA ARG A 392 -6.65 -27.76 -16.02
C ARG A 392 -5.35 -27.59 -15.21
N PRO A 393 -5.00 -28.54 -14.33
CA PRO A 393 -3.76 -28.49 -13.55
C PRO A 393 -2.49 -28.29 -14.38
N ASP A 394 -2.43 -28.89 -15.56
CA ASP A 394 -1.30 -28.78 -16.51
C ASP A 394 -1.19 -27.40 -17.19
N GLN A 395 -2.25 -26.59 -17.14
CA GLN A 395 -2.29 -25.24 -17.73
C GLN A 395 -1.97 -24.11 -16.72
N VAL A 396 -1.91 -24.41 -15.42
CA VAL A 396 -1.78 -23.39 -14.35
C VAL A 396 -0.57 -22.49 -14.58
N LYS A 397 0.59 -23.07 -14.86
CA LYS A 397 1.84 -22.33 -15.05
C LYS A 397 1.74 -21.37 -16.24
N ASP A 398 1.28 -21.87 -17.40
CA ASP A 398 1.17 -21.05 -18.62
C ASP A 398 0.18 -19.91 -18.45
N GLU A 399 -0.95 -20.16 -17.80
CA GLU A 399 -1.93 -19.11 -17.52
C GLU A 399 -1.40 -18.08 -16.52
N PHE A 400 -0.66 -18.51 -15.50
CA PHE A 400 -0.03 -17.62 -14.54
C PHE A 400 1.00 -16.69 -15.22
N LEU A 401 1.82 -17.22 -16.11
CA LEU A 401 2.79 -16.44 -16.89
C LEU A 401 2.12 -15.37 -17.78
N LYS A 402 0.99 -15.73 -18.45
CA LYS A 402 0.21 -14.78 -19.24
C LYS A 402 -0.37 -13.63 -18.38
N VAL A 403 -0.79 -13.92 -17.15
CA VAL A 403 -1.25 -12.88 -16.23
C VAL A 403 -0.12 -11.94 -15.84
N MET A 404 1.09 -12.46 -15.60
CA MET A 404 2.27 -11.63 -15.35
C MET A 404 2.55 -10.68 -16.53
N ASP A 405 2.44 -11.18 -17.77
CA ASP A 405 2.62 -10.35 -18.97
C ASP A 405 1.59 -9.19 -19.02
N ILE A 406 0.33 -9.46 -18.69
CA ILE A 406 -0.70 -8.40 -18.60
C ILE A 406 -0.31 -7.32 -17.58
N ILE A 407 0.17 -7.72 -16.40
CA ILE A 407 0.59 -6.78 -15.34
C ILE A 407 1.77 -5.94 -15.83
N PHE A 408 2.76 -6.54 -16.48
CA PHE A 408 3.92 -5.81 -17.00
C PHE A 408 3.54 -4.81 -18.10
N ILE A 409 2.63 -5.15 -19.01
CA ILE A 409 2.09 -4.23 -20.02
C ILE A 409 1.47 -2.99 -19.34
N ILE A 410 0.68 -3.21 -18.27
CA ILE A 410 0.04 -2.13 -17.52
C ILE A 410 1.07 -1.23 -16.83
N PHE A 411 2.05 -1.84 -16.14
CA PHE A 411 3.07 -1.07 -15.43
C PHE A 411 3.93 -0.25 -16.38
N ASN A 412 4.27 -0.82 -17.55
CA ASN A 412 5.00 -0.09 -18.59
C ASN A 412 4.19 1.09 -19.15
N ALA A 413 2.88 0.89 -19.41
CA ALA A 413 2.00 1.95 -19.93
C ALA A 413 1.86 3.16 -19.00
N LEU A 414 2.06 2.95 -17.70
CA LEU A 414 1.90 3.94 -16.64
C LEU A 414 3.24 4.34 -15.99
N GLU A 415 4.35 3.88 -16.58
CA GLU A 415 5.72 4.19 -16.13
C GLU A 415 6.04 3.77 -14.69
N PHE A 416 5.36 2.73 -14.19
CA PHE A 416 5.71 2.11 -12.90
C PHE A 416 6.94 1.21 -13.06
N LYS A 417 8.14 1.82 -13.08
CA LYS A 417 9.41 1.13 -13.29
C LYS A 417 9.98 0.46 -12.04
N ASN A 418 9.57 0.93 -10.87
CA ASN A 418 10.09 0.46 -9.58
C ASN A 418 9.01 -0.35 -8.85
N PHE A 419 8.97 -1.65 -9.09
CA PHE A 419 8.12 -2.57 -8.34
C PHE A 419 8.94 -3.71 -7.75
N GLU A 420 8.44 -4.25 -6.65
CA GLU A 420 8.97 -5.44 -5.98
C GLU A 420 7.89 -6.51 -6.05
N ALA A 421 8.29 -7.75 -6.30
CA ALA A 421 7.39 -8.88 -6.25
C ALA A 421 7.45 -9.54 -4.86
N GLN A 422 6.31 -9.93 -4.33
CA GLN A 422 6.18 -10.61 -3.04
C GLN A 422 5.35 -11.88 -3.22
N ILE A 423 5.95 -13.03 -2.90
CA ILE A 423 5.24 -14.31 -2.82
C ILE A 423 4.74 -14.45 -1.39
N SER A 424 3.43 -14.46 -1.22
CA SER A 424 2.76 -14.60 0.07
C SER A 424 2.29 -16.04 0.23
N LEU A 425 2.93 -16.77 1.14
CA LEU A 425 2.67 -18.17 1.44
C LEU A 425 1.88 -18.32 2.75
N ARG A 426 1.33 -19.51 2.99
CA ARG A 426 0.65 -19.83 4.26
C ARG A 426 1.63 -19.80 5.44
N ASP A 427 1.08 -19.56 6.65
CA ASP A 427 1.83 -19.73 7.90
C ASP A 427 1.81 -21.21 8.30
N PRO A 428 2.97 -21.90 8.32
CA PRO A 428 3.03 -23.30 8.71
C PRO A 428 2.63 -23.55 10.16
N ASN A 429 2.68 -22.52 11.02
CA ASN A 429 2.37 -22.59 12.44
C ASN A 429 0.90 -22.24 12.76
N ASN A 430 0.13 -21.73 11.78
CA ASN A 430 -1.26 -21.32 11.96
C ASN A 430 -2.15 -21.82 10.81
N LYS A 431 -2.25 -23.13 10.69
CA LYS A 431 -3.01 -23.77 9.60
C LYS A 431 -4.51 -23.52 9.67
N GLU A 432 -5.07 -23.24 10.84
CA GLU A 432 -6.51 -22.96 11.02
C GLU A 432 -6.98 -21.70 10.31
N LYS A 433 -6.06 -20.80 9.98
CA LYS A 433 -6.34 -19.58 9.18
C LYS A 433 -6.79 -19.93 7.75
N TYR A 434 -6.41 -21.09 7.23
CA TYR A 434 -6.55 -21.46 5.82
C TYR A 434 -7.57 -22.58 5.62
N ILE A 435 -8.16 -22.63 4.42
CA ILE A 435 -9.09 -23.69 4.00
C ILE A 435 -8.40 -24.64 2.99
N GLY A 436 -8.89 -25.87 2.87
CA GLY A 436 -8.41 -26.86 1.92
C GLY A 436 -7.34 -27.79 2.48
N SER A 437 -6.85 -28.70 1.64
CA SER A 437 -5.85 -29.70 2.00
C SER A 437 -4.42 -29.19 1.88
N ASP A 438 -3.49 -29.76 2.66
CA ASP A 438 -2.06 -29.43 2.53
C ASP A 438 -1.54 -29.73 1.11
N GLU A 439 -2.03 -30.79 0.47
CA GLU A 439 -1.63 -31.14 -0.90
C GLU A 439 -2.00 -30.04 -1.91
N ASN A 440 -3.20 -29.46 -1.81
CA ASN A 440 -3.63 -28.35 -2.67
C ASN A 440 -2.75 -27.11 -2.45
N TRP A 441 -2.40 -26.82 -1.20
CA TRP A 441 -1.52 -25.72 -0.86
C TRP A 441 -0.11 -25.92 -1.43
N ASP A 442 0.47 -27.11 -1.26
CA ASP A 442 1.82 -27.41 -1.75
C ASP A 442 1.89 -27.26 -3.28
N LYS A 443 0.87 -27.73 -4.02
CA LYS A 443 0.77 -27.55 -5.48
C LYS A 443 0.69 -26.08 -5.87
N ALA A 444 -0.16 -25.30 -5.19
CA ALA A 444 -0.36 -23.89 -5.50
C ALA A 444 0.91 -23.07 -5.21
N GLU A 445 1.55 -23.29 -4.05
CA GLU A 445 2.77 -22.63 -3.65
C GLU A 445 3.93 -22.93 -4.61
N SER A 446 4.10 -24.20 -5.01
CA SER A 446 5.13 -24.61 -5.98
C SER A 446 4.92 -23.95 -7.34
N ALA A 447 3.66 -23.90 -7.83
CA ALA A 447 3.35 -23.30 -9.13
C ALA A 447 3.72 -21.80 -9.20
N ILE A 448 3.48 -21.04 -8.13
CA ILE A 448 3.84 -19.62 -8.06
C ILE A 448 5.36 -19.44 -8.05
N VAL A 449 6.08 -20.21 -7.24
CA VAL A 449 7.54 -20.13 -7.13
C VAL A 449 8.20 -20.47 -8.47
N GLU A 450 7.76 -21.54 -9.14
CA GLU A 450 8.28 -21.95 -10.45
C GLU A 450 8.03 -20.89 -11.53
N ALA A 451 6.84 -20.30 -11.57
CA ALA A 451 6.51 -19.25 -12.53
C ALA A 451 7.38 -17.98 -12.32
N CYS A 452 7.62 -17.58 -11.07
CA CYS A 452 8.52 -16.48 -10.78
C CYS A 452 9.96 -16.75 -11.21
N GLN A 453 10.46 -17.99 -10.99
CA GLN A 453 11.80 -18.40 -11.41
C GLN A 453 11.95 -18.37 -12.93
N GLU A 454 10.95 -18.85 -13.66
CA GLU A 454 10.96 -18.87 -15.14
C GLU A 454 11.00 -17.45 -15.73
N LYS A 455 10.26 -16.51 -15.14
CA LYS A 455 10.32 -15.08 -15.55
C LYS A 455 11.57 -14.35 -15.05
N GLY A 456 12.46 -15.02 -14.28
CA GLY A 456 13.61 -14.36 -13.66
C GLY A 456 13.23 -13.28 -12.66
N LEU A 457 12.00 -13.34 -12.11
CA LEU A 457 11.46 -12.37 -11.19
C LEU A 457 12.01 -12.64 -9.78
N LYS A 458 12.78 -11.68 -9.24
CA LYS A 458 13.22 -11.73 -7.84
C LYS A 458 12.05 -11.35 -6.94
N ALA A 459 11.49 -12.33 -6.25
CA ALA A 459 10.39 -12.12 -5.33
C ALA A 459 10.83 -12.37 -3.88
N LYS A 460 10.38 -11.50 -2.96
CA LYS A 460 10.51 -11.72 -1.52
C LYS A 460 9.45 -12.72 -1.09
N VAL A 461 9.82 -13.72 -0.31
CA VAL A 461 8.86 -14.68 0.26
C VAL A 461 8.43 -14.21 1.65
N GLU A 462 7.11 -14.10 1.84
CA GLU A 462 6.49 -13.73 3.14
C GLU A 462 5.55 -14.85 3.59
N LEU A 463 5.78 -15.35 4.80
CA LEU A 463 4.94 -16.37 5.41
C LEU A 463 3.77 -15.72 6.18
N GLY A 464 2.59 -16.34 6.12
CA GLY A 464 1.41 -15.87 6.83
C GLY A 464 0.56 -14.82 6.09
N GLU A 465 1.04 -14.29 4.97
CA GLU A 465 0.39 -13.24 4.17
C GLU A 465 -0.50 -13.77 3.04
N ALA A 466 -0.59 -15.10 2.87
CA ALA A 466 -1.47 -15.73 1.90
C ALA A 466 -2.96 -15.44 2.20
N ALA A 467 -3.79 -15.42 1.16
CA ALA A 467 -5.24 -15.43 1.33
C ALA A 467 -5.69 -16.74 2.01
N PHE A 468 -6.85 -16.74 2.65
CA PHE A 468 -7.32 -17.92 3.38
C PHE A 468 -7.58 -19.13 2.46
N TYR A 469 -7.72 -18.92 1.15
CA TYR A 469 -8.04 -19.94 0.14
C TYR A 469 -6.88 -20.27 -0.79
N GLY A 470 -5.78 -19.51 -0.81
CA GLY A 470 -4.65 -19.78 -1.68
C GLY A 470 -3.47 -18.82 -1.53
N PRO A 471 -2.28 -19.23 -1.95
CA PRO A 471 -1.10 -18.38 -1.99
C PRO A 471 -1.22 -17.34 -3.09
N LYS A 472 -0.43 -16.25 -2.99
CA LYS A 472 -0.52 -15.14 -3.93
C LYS A 472 0.85 -14.57 -4.29
N LEU A 473 0.93 -14.01 -5.50
CA LEU A 473 2.01 -13.13 -5.94
C LEU A 473 1.47 -11.70 -5.97
N ASP A 474 2.03 -10.85 -5.13
CA ASP A 474 1.69 -9.43 -5.05
C ASP A 474 2.77 -8.59 -5.71
N PHE A 475 2.35 -7.53 -6.40
CA PHE A 475 3.24 -6.54 -6.97
C PHE A 475 3.18 -5.26 -6.15
N MET A 476 4.27 -4.99 -5.44
CA MET A 476 4.44 -3.81 -4.60
C MET A 476 5.09 -2.70 -5.43
N VAL A 477 4.30 -1.72 -5.85
CA VAL A 477 4.78 -0.57 -6.61
C VAL A 477 5.27 0.52 -5.67
N ARG A 478 6.40 1.14 -6.01
CA ARG A 478 6.85 2.36 -5.34
C ARG A 478 6.40 3.58 -6.12
N ASP A 479 5.71 4.48 -5.43
CA ASP A 479 5.37 5.77 -6.02
C ASP A 479 6.61 6.68 -6.20
N ALA A 480 6.42 7.86 -6.78
CA ALA A 480 7.51 8.79 -7.09
C ALA A 480 8.29 9.30 -5.86
N ILE A 481 7.79 9.07 -4.65
CA ILE A 481 8.43 9.42 -3.38
C ILE A 481 8.83 8.20 -2.55
N GLY A 482 8.78 7.01 -3.16
CA GLY A 482 9.30 5.76 -2.59
C GLY A 482 8.34 5.00 -1.65
N ARG A 483 7.07 5.43 -1.48
CA ARG A 483 6.10 4.68 -0.68
C ARG A 483 5.66 3.41 -1.43
N LYS A 484 5.54 2.31 -0.70
CA LYS A 484 5.10 1.02 -1.25
C LYS A 484 3.58 0.93 -1.27
N TRP A 485 3.04 0.45 -2.39
CA TRP A 485 1.63 0.20 -2.59
C TRP A 485 1.43 -1.18 -3.22
N GLN A 486 0.61 -2.01 -2.59
CA GLN A 486 0.17 -3.26 -3.22
C GLN A 486 -0.88 -2.91 -4.28
N LEU A 487 -0.56 -3.20 -5.54
CA LEU A 487 -1.44 -3.02 -6.69
C LEU A 487 -1.84 -4.38 -7.27
N GLY A 488 -1.09 -4.90 -8.24
CA GLY A 488 -1.42 -6.15 -8.90
C GLY A 488 -1.31 -7.37 -8.00
N THR A 489 -2.24 -8.31 -8.14
CA THR A 489 -2.24 -9.58 -7.41
C THR A 489 -2.65 -10.73 -8.33
N ILE A 490 -1.96 -11.87 -8.19
CA ILE A 490 -2.30 -13.16 -8.82
C ILE A 490 -2.37 -14.22 -7.72
N GLN A 491 -3.43 -15.03 -7.72
CA GLN A 491 -3.63 -16.09 -6.72
C GLN A 491 -3.99 -17.40 -7.38
N VAL A 492 -3.44 -18.50 -6.90
CA VAL A 492 -3.80 -19.86 -7.34
C VAL A 492 -4.69 -20.52 -6.30
N ASP A 493 -5.83 -21.02 -6.72
CA ASP A 493 -6.89 -21.51 -5.84
C ASP A 493 -7.40 -22.88 -6.31
N TYR A 494 -7.18 -23.88 -5.49
CA TYR A 494 -7.74 -25.22 -5.63
C TYR A 494 -9.01 -25.41 -4.76
N ASN A 495 -9.28 -24.49 -3.85
CA ASN A 495 -10.27 -24.66 -2.79
C ASN A 495 -11.68 -24.20 -3.21
N LEU A 496 -11.83 -23.04 -3.86
CA LEU A 496 -13.14 -22.58 -4.34
C LEU A 496 -13.72 -23.53 -5.39
N PRO A 497 -12.97 -24.04 -6.39
CA PRO A 497 -13.50 -25.06 -7.28
C PRO A 497 -14.04 -26.30 -6.56
N GLU A 498 -13.41 -26.74 -5.48
CA GLU A 498 -13.88 -27.85 -4.66
C GLU A 498 -15.17 -27.51 -3.92
N ARG A 499 -15.22 -26.35 -3.24
CA ARG A 499 -16.38 -25.90 -2.44
C ARG A 499 -17.61 -25.63 -3.29
N PHE A 500 -17.44 -25.19 -4.54
CA PHE A 500 -18.50 -25.01 -5.52
C PHE A 500 -18.78 -26.26 -6.36
N GLU A 501 -18.07 -27.36 -6.11
CA GLU A 501 -18.22 -28.62 -6.86
C GLU A 501 -18.07 -28.41 -8.38
N LEU A 502 -17.13 -27.54 -8.80
CA LEU A 502 -16.90 -27.29 -10.22
C LEU A 502 -16.26 -28.51 -10.87
N GLU A 503 -16.73 -28.86 -12.07
CA GLU A 503 -16.25 -30.03 -12.79
C GLU A 503 -16.09 -29.76 -14.29
N TYR A 504 -15.18 -30.51 -14.94
CA TYR A 504 -15.12 -30.66 -16.38
C TYR A 504 -14.93 -32.13 -16.73
N THR A 505 -15.38 -32.52 -17.93
CA THR A 505 -15.15 -33.87 -18.44
C THR A 505 -13.79 -33.90 -19.14
N GLY A 506 -12.89 -34.77 -18.70
CA GLY A 506 -11.56 -34.98 -19.28
C GLY A 506 -11.60 -35.72 -20.64
N ASP A 507 -10.45 -35.91 -21.27
CA ASP A 507 -10.26 -36.71 -22.45
C ASP A 507 -10.41 -38.23 -22.17
N ASP A 508 -10.29 -38.60 -20.90
CA ASP A 508 -10.57 -39.92 -20.33
C ASP A 508 -12.06 -40.19 -20.06
N ASN A 509 -12.93 -39.25 -20.42
CA ASN A 509 -14.36 -39.29 -20.10
C ASN A 509 -14.71 -39.27 -18.59
N GLN A 510 -13.75 -38.96 -17.72
CA GLN A 510 -13.99 -38.85 -16.29
C GLN A 510 -14.22 -37.39 -15.89
N LYS A 511 -14.80 -37.19 -14.71
CA LYS A 511 -14.98 -35.88 -14.11
C LYS A 511 -13.72 -35.45 -13.37
N HIS A 512 -13.25 -34.25 -13.68
CA HIS A 512 -12.08 -33.64 -13.07
C HIS A 512 -12.43 -32.27 -12.48
N ARG A 513 -11.66 -31.83 -11.48
CA ARG A 513 -11.78 -30.53 -10.84
C ARG A 513 -10.87 -29.51 -11.55
N PRO A 514 -11.39 -28.36 -12.01
CA PRO A 514 -10.53 -27.30 -12.52
C PRO A 514 -9.75 -26.64 -11.38
N VAL A 515 -8.65 -25.96 -11.73
CA VAL A 515 -7.94 -25.01 -10.87
C VAL A 515 -8.44 -23.62 -11.23
N MET A 516 -8.51 -22.73 -10.24
CA MET A 516 -8.90 -21.35 -10.43
C MET A 516 -7.72 -20.42 -10.19
N ILE A 517 -7.50 -19.46 -11.09
CA ILE A 517 -6.53 -18.39 -10.90
C ILE A 517 -7.30 -17.08 -10.80
N HIS A 518 -7.13 -16.37 -9.69
CA HIS A 518 -7.65 -15.02 -9.50
C HIS A 518 -6.60 -14.02 -9.92
N ARG A 519 -7.00 -12.95 -10.59
CA ARG A 519 -6.09 -11.86 -10.89
C ARG A 519 -6.79 -10.51 -10.90
N ALA A 520 -6.11 -9.50 -10.39
CA ALA A 520 -6.52 -8.11 -10.43
C ALA A 520 -5.27 -7.24 -10.63
N PRO A 521 -4.89 -6.90 -11.89
CA PRO A 521 -3.71 -6.10 -12.21
C PRO A 521 -3.70 -4.70 -11.59
N PHE A 522 -4.82 -3.98 -11.60
CA PHE A 522 -4.97 -2.71 -10.89
C PHE A 522 -5.26 -2.92 -9.40
N GLY A 523 -5.88 -4.05 -9.05
CA GLY A 523 -6.44 -4.31 -7.73
C GLY A 523 -7.74 -3.53 -7.53
N SER A 524 -7.74 -2.53 -6.65
CA SER A 524 -8.85 -1.56 -6.53
C SER A 524 -8.60 -0.38 -7.44
N MET A 525 -9.54 -0.06 -8.34
CA MET A 525 -9.48 1.11 -9.23
C MET A 525 -9.32 2.41 -8.44
N GLU A 526 -9.98 2.51 -7.30
CA GLU A 526 -9.91 3.67 -6.42
C GLU A 526 -8.50 3.85 -5.89
N ARG A 527 -7.91 2.80 -5.30
CA ARG A 527 -6.53 2.82 -4.81
C ARG A 527 -5.54 3.05 -5.94
N PHE A 528 -5.73 2.39 -7.06
CA PHE A 528 -4.86 2.53 -8.23
C PHE A 528 -4.83 3.97 -8.74
N VAL A 529 -6.00 4.60 -8.89
CA VAL A 529 -6.08 6.02 -9.31
C VAL A 529 -5.48 6.94 -8.26
N ALA A 530 -5.65 6.68 -6.95
CA ALA A 530 -4.98 7.45 -5.90
C ALA A 530 -3.46 7.40 -6.07
N VAL A 531 -2.89 6.19 -6.21
CA VAL A 531 -1.45 5.98 -6.41
C VAL A 531 -0.98 6.65 -7.70
N LEU A 532 -1.75 6.54 -8.79
CA LEU A 532 -1.45 7.18 -10.07
C LEU A 532 -1.44 8.71 -9.96
N ILE A 533 -2.41 9.31 -9.27
CA ILE A 533 -2.44 10.76 -9.01
C ILE A 533 -1.17 11.19 -8.26
N GLU A 534 -0.78 10.48 -7.22
CA GLU A 534 0.39 10.79 -6.41
C GLU A 534 1.70 10.54 -7.16
N HIS A 535 1.78 9.46 -7.94
CA HIS A 535 2.93 9.13 -8.78
C HIS A 535 3.18 10.23 -9.82
N THR A 536 2.16 10.63 -10.55
CA THR A 536 2.24 11.63 -11.63
C THR A 536 2.12 13.07 -11.15
N ALA A 537 1.82 13.31 -9.87
CA ALA A 537 1.41 14.60 -9.33
C ALA A 537 0.23 15.21 -10.12
N GLY A 538 -0.66 14.35 -10.64
CA GLY A 538 -1.82 14.71 -11.47
C GLY A 538 -1.48 15.08 -12.91
N LYS A 539 -0.24 14.93 -13.36
CA LYS A 539 0.18 15.06 -14.77
C LYS A 539 0.12 13.70 -15.44
N PHE A 540 -1.06 13.29 -15.81
CA PHE A 540 -1.28 11.97 -16.42
C PHE A 540 -0.64 11.85 -17.80
N PRO A 541 -0.26 10.64 -18.24
CA PRO A 541 0.08 10.38 -19.64
C PRO A 541 -1.01 10.89 -20.59
N LEU A 542 -0.65 11.41 -21.75
CA LEU A 542 -1.57 12.08 -22.68
C LEU A 542 -2.80 11.24 -23.04
N TRP A 543 -2.61 9.94 -23.25
CA TRP A 543 -3.70 9.01 -23.58
C TRP A 543 -4.74 8.86 -22.45
N LEU A 544 -4.34 9.14 -21.22
CA LEU A 544 -5.14 8.97 -20.00
C LEU A 544 -5.73 10.29 -19.48
N THR A 545 -5.13 11.43 -19.84
CA THR A 545 -5.54 12.75 -19.33
C THR A 545 -7.01 13.04 -19.63
N PRO A 546 -7.84 13.45 -18.63
CA PRO A 546 -9.26 13.73 -18.82
C PRO A 546 -9.55 14.78 -19.92
N ASP A 547 -8.85 15.91 -19.86
CA ASP A 547 -8.88 16.97 -20.87
C ASP A 547 -7.51 17.05 -21.54
N GLN A 548 -7.39 16.55 -22.76
CA GLN A 548 -6.11 16.56 -23.50
C GLN A 548 -5.77 17.94 -24.06
N VAL A 549 -6.80 18.67 -24.42
CA VAL A 549 -6.69 19.96 -25.12
C VAL A 549 -7.71 20.94 -24.56
N VAL A 550 -7.31 22.20 -24.45
CA VAL A 550 -8.24 23.30 -24.22
C VAL A 550 -8.05 24.34 -25.32
N VAL A 551 -9.16 24.80 -25.93
CA VAL A 551 -9.15 25.91 -26.87
C VAL A 551 -9.39 27.22 -26.13
N LEU A 552 -8.52 28.21 -26.38
CA LEU A 552 -8.48 29.49 -25.69
C LEU A 552 -8.75 30.62 -26.70
N PRO A 553 -10.01 31.04 -26.94
CA PRO A 553 -10.29 32.22 -27.75
C PRO A 553 -9.77 33.48 -27.06
N ILE A 554 -9.09 34.36 -27.81
CA ILE A 554 -8.53 35.62 -27.30
C ILE A 554 -9.61 36.67 -27.03
N SER A 555 -10.78 36.53 -27.66
CA SER A 555 -11.99 37.31 -27.40
C SER A 555 -13.23 36.52 -27.75
N GLU A 556 -14.40 36.94 -27.28
CA GLU A 556 -15.70 36.31 -27.53
C GLU A 556 -16.04 36.18 -29.03
N LYS A 557 -15.46 37.03 -29.88
CA LYS A 557 -15.64 36.99 -31.34
C LYS A 557 -15.19 35.65 -31.97
N PHE A 558 -14.30 34.92 -31.29
CA PHE A 558 -13.73 33.66 -31.79
C PHE A 558 -14.27 32.44 -31.07
N ASN A 559 -15.30 32.60 -30.20
CA ASN A 559 -15.90 31.49 -29.49
C ASN A 559 -16.49 30.46 -30.45
N ASP A 560 -17.21 30.88 -31.49
CA ASP A 560 -17.81 29.94 -32.47
C ASP A 560 -16.74 29.08 -33.14
N TYR A 561 -15.61 29.68 -33.54
CA TYR A 561 -14.48 28.94 -34.08
C TYR A 561 -13.87 27.97 -33.06
N ALA A 562 -13.70 28.41 -31.82
CA ALA A 562 -13.20 27.56 -30.74
C ALA A 562 -14.12 26.35 -30.47
N PHE A 563 -15.44 26.54 -30.43
CA PHE A 563 -16.40 25.44 -30.26
C PHE A 563 -16.46 24.51 -31.47
N GLN A 564 -16.27 25.04 -32.70
CA GLN A 564 -16.16 24.21 -33.91
C GLN A 564 -14.94 23.28 -33.81
N ILE A 565 -13.76 23.80 -33.47
CA ILE A 565 -12.53 23.01 -33.27
C ILE A 565 -12.77 21.91 -32.22
N ALA A 566 -13.33 22.28 -31.06
CA ALA A 566 -13.59 21.32 -29.99
C ALA A 566 -14.55 20.21 -30.45
N LYS A 567 -15.60 20.55 -31.22
CA LYS A 567 -16.54 19.59 -31.77
C LYS A 567 -15.86 18.62 -32.74
N GLU A 568 -15.10 19.15 -33.70
CA GLU A 568 -14.40 18.34 -34.71
C GLU A 568 -13.39 17.37 -34.09
N MET A 569 -12.65 17.81 -33.07
CA MET A 569 -11.68 16.96 -32.36
C MET A 569 -12.33 15.93 -31.44
N ASN A 570 -13.41 16.31 -30.72
CA ASN A 570 -14.15 15.38 -29.89
C ASN A 570 -14.77 14.23 -30.71
N MET A 571 -15.17 14.49 -31.97
CA MET A 571 -15.63 13.44 -32.89
C MET A 571 -14.52 12.46 -33.31
N GLN A 572 -13.26 12.81 -33.11
CA GLN A 572 -12.07 11.98 -33.37
C GLN A 572 -11.50 11.37 -32.07
N ASP A 573 -12.30 11.34 -31.00
CA ASP A 573 -11.92 10.83 -29.67
C ASP A 573 -10.77 11.61 -28.98
N ILE A 574 -10.53 12.87 -29.38
CA ILE A 574 -9.62 13.80 -28.73
C ILE A 574 -10.45 14.62 -27.74
N ARG A 575 -10.14 14.54 -26.44
CA ARG A 575 -10.90 15.22 -25.38
C ARG A 575 -10.54 16.69 -25.30
N VAL A 576 -11.43 17.52 -25.83
CA VAL A 576 -11.22 18.96 -25.98
C VAL A 576 -12.29 19.74 -25.23
N THR A 577 -11.85 20.75 -24.48
CA THR A 577 -12.71 21.74 -23.81
C THR A 577 -12.44 23.13 -24.37
N VAL A 578 -13.36 24.07 -24.13
CA VAL A 578 -13.20 25.49 -24.52
C VAL A 578 -13.24 26.34 -23.26
N ASP A 579 -12.27 27.24 -23.11
CA ASP A 579 -12.29 28.26 -22.07
C ASP A 579 -12.79 29.60 -22.68
N ASP A 580 -14.10 29.73 -22.73
CA ASP A 580 -14.82 30.87 -23.30
C ASP A 580 -15.01 32.05 -22.34
N ARG A 581 -14.42 31.95 -21.12
CA ARG A 581 -14.53 33.04 -20.12
C ARG A 581 -14.02 34.35 -20.68
N ASN A 582 -14.68 35.46 -20.35
CA ASN A 582 -14.23 36.80 -20.67
C ASN A 582 -13.04 37.24 -19.80
N GLU A 583 -11.88 36.66 -20.07
CA GLU A 583 -10.64 36.87 -19.32
C GLU A 583 -9.45 37.09 -20.26
N LYS A 584 -8.41 37.77 -19.76
CA LYS A 584 -7.16 37.96 -20.53
C LYS A 584 -6.53 36.61 -20.84
N ILE A 585 -6.00 36.47 -22.07
CA ILE A 585 -5.40 35.19 -22.53
C ILE A 585 -4.32 34.66 -21.59
N GLY A 586 -3.47 35.53 -21.03
CA GLY A 586 -2.45 35.13 -20.07
C GLY A 586 -3.02 34.50 -18.78
N ARG A 587 -4.21 34.94 -18.34
CA ARG A 587 -4.90 34.33 -17.20
C ARG A 587 -5.50 32.98 -17.58
N LYS A 588 -6.13 32.88 -18.76
CA LYS A 588 -6.64 31.60 -19.28
C LYS A 588 -5.53 30.56 -19.39
N ILE A 589 -4.36 30.94 -19.94
CA ILE A 589 -3.19 30.05 -20.02
C ILE A 589 -2.78 29.57 -18.63
N ARG A 590 -2.56 30.50 -17.68
CA ARG A 590 -2.14 30.15 -16.31
C ARG A 590 -3.14 29.22 -15.61
N ASP A 591 -4.44 29.51 -15.70
CA ASP A 591 -5.48 28.72 -15.05
C ASP A 591 -5.53 27.30 -15.63
N ASN A 592 -5.34 27.12 -16.93
CA ASN A 592 -5.34 25.83 -17.60
C ASN A 592 -4.01 25.07 -17.41
N GLU A 593 -2.88 25.78 -17.24
CA GLU A 593 -1.63 25.14 -16.76
C GLU A 593 -1.79 24.55 -15.34
N LEU A 594 -2.48 25.26 -14.45
CA LEU A 594 -2.78 24.74 -13.10
C LEU A 594 -3.71 23.52 -13.13
N LYS A 595 -4.61 23.43 -14.12
CA LYS A 595 -5.45 22.25 -14.37
C LYS A 595 -4.70 21.10 -15.02
N ARG A 596 -3.40 21.28 -15.30
CA ARG A 596 -2.50 20.28 -15.93
C ARG A 596 -2.98 19.78 -17.28
N ILE A 597 -3.62 20.66 -18.09
CA ILE A 597 -4.05 20.32 -19.45
C ILE A 597 -2.83 20.32 -20.36
N PRO A 598 -2.52 19.21 -21.07
CA PRO A 598 -1.29 19.08 -21.87
C PRO A 598 -1.16 20.06 -23.00
N TYR A 599 -2.24 20.33 -23.74
CA TYR A 599 -2.24 21.22 -24.89
C TYR A 599 -3.25 22.36 -24.76
N MET A 600 -2.81 23.54 -25.13
CA MET A 600 -3.65 24.75 -25.23
C MET A 600 -3.59 25.27 -26.65
N LEU A 601 -4.75 25.45 -27.28
CA LEU A 601 -4.89 25.99 -28.63
C LEU A 601 -5.42 27.41 -28.52
N ILE A 602 -4.57 28.38 -28.83
CA ILE A 602 -4.95 29.78 -28.81
C ILE A 602 -5.49 30.15 -30.18
N VAL A 603 -6.66 30.80 -30.20
CA VAL A 603 -7.33 31.19 -31.45
C VAL A 603 -7.72 32.66 -31.42
N GLY A 604 -7.33 33.36 -32.48
CA GLY A 604 -7.63 34.74 -32.74
C GLY A 604 -8.07 34.93 -34.20
N GLU A 605 -7.99 36.16 -34.70
CA GLU A 605 -8.43 36.52 -36.04
C GLU A 605 -7.67 35.75 -37.13
N LYS A 606 -6.33 35.73 -37.04
CA LYS A 606 -5.47 35.06 -38.02
C LYS A 606 -5.72 33.55 -38.06
N GLU A 607 -5.85 32.93 -36.90
CA GLU A 607 -6.10 31.48 -36.76
C GLU A 607 -7.48 31.14 -37.34
N ALA A 608 -8.52 31.95 -37.05
CA ALA A 608 -9.87 31.74 -37.58
C ALA A 608 -9.96 31.91 -39.08
N GLU A 609 -9.32 32.94 -39.66
CA GLU A 609 -9.29 33.17 -41.10
C GLU A 609 -8.56 32.05 -41.86
N ASN A 610 -7.49 31.50 -41.28
CA ASN A 610 -6.65 30.50 -41.92
C ASN A 610 -7.03 29.04 -41.59
N GLY A 611 -7.99 28.80 -40.70
CA GLY A 611 -8.30 27.46 -40.22
C GLY A 611 -7.12 26.83 -39.45
N GLU A 612 -6.47 27.62 -38.62
CA GLU A 612 -5.26 27.26 -37.85
C GLU A 612 -5.47 27.40 -36.35
N VAL A 613 -4.49 26.94 -35.58
CA VAL A 613 -4.40 27.08 -34.13
C VAL A 613 -2.96 27.38 -33.72
N ALA A 614 -2.75 28.32 -32.81
CA ALA A 614 -1.45 28.51 -32.15
C ALA A 614 -1.34 27.54 -30.99
N VAL A 615 -0.42 26.58 -31.08
CA VAL A 615 -0.26 25.47 -30.19
C VAL A 615 0.69 25.80 -29.05
N ARG A 616 0.26 25.55 -27.84
CA ARG A 616 1.10 25.65 -26.64
C ARG A 616 1.06 24.32 -25.86
N ARG A 617 2.22 23.84 -25.46
CA ARG A 617 2.34 22.63 -24.63
C ARG A 617 2.69 23.01 -23.21
N GLN A 618 2.02 22.37 -22.23
CA GLN A 618 2.26 22.61 -20.82
C GLN A 618 3.73 22.37 -20.45
N GLY A 619 4.36 23.35 -19.78
CA GLY A 619 5.76 23.27 -19.35
C GLY A 619 6.80 23.46 -20.45
N GLU A 620 6.39 23.44 -21.73
CA GLU A 620 7.31 23.60 -22.87
C GLU A 620 7.09 24.93 -23.66
N GLY A 621 5.95 25.58 -23.44
CA GLY A 621 5.62 26.84 -24.05
C GLY A 621 5.06 26.74 -25.47
N ASP A 622 5.30 27.79 -26.29
CA ASP A 622 4.79 27.91 -27.64
C ASP A 622 5.45 26.90 -28.60
N LYS A 623 4.62 26.25 -29.42
CA LYS A 623 5.02 25.24 -30.43
C LYS A 623 4.75 25.69 -31.85
N GLY A 624 4.34 26.96 -32.04
CA GLY A 624 3.99 27.54 -33.34
C GLY A 624 2.54 27.30 -33.73
N THR A 625 2.24 27.73 -34.98
CA THR A 625 0.89 27.66 -35.56
C THR A 625 0.81 26.53 -36.56
N MET A 626 -0.31 25.79 -36.57
CA MET A 626 -0.56 24.73 -37.54
C MET A 626 -2.04 24.60 -37.87
N LYS A 627 -2.38 23.87 -38.94
CA LYS A 627 -3.78 23.56 -39.28
C LYS A 627 -4.41 22.68 -38.21
N VAL A 628 -5.71 22.85 -37.96
CA VAL A 628 -6.48 22.04 -37.00
C VAL A 628 -6.33 20.56 -37.29
N ALA A 629 -6.43 20.14 -38.55
CA ALA A 629 -6.29 18.75 -38.97
C ALA A 629 -4.88 18.17 -38.69
N ASP A 630 -3.83 18.97 -38.88
CA ASP A 630 -2.46 18.54 -38.61
C ASP A 630 -2.23 18.36 -37.12
N PHE A 631 -2.79 19.23 -36.28
CA PHE A 631 -2.74 19.08 -34.85
C PHE A 631 -3.52 17.84 -34.35
N ALA A 632 -4.71 17.59 -34.90
CA ALA A 632 -5.50 16.40 -34.57
C ALA A 632 -4.74 15.12 -34.91
N LYS A 633 -4.04 15.08 -36.05
CA LYS A 633 -3.17 13.97 -36.45
C LYS A 633 -1.99 13.81 -35.47
N LEU A 634 -1.30 14.90 -35.15
CA LEU A 634 -0.15 14.91 -34.25
C LEU A 634 -0.51 14.32 -32.88
N ILE A 635 -1.59 14.80 -32.25
CA ILE A 635 -1.99 14.30 -30.92
C ILE A 635 -2.44 12.84 -30.96
N THR A 636 -3.12 12.42 -32.02
CA THR A 636 -3.54 11.03 -32.21
C THR A 636 -2.33 10.10 -32.40
N GLU A 637 -1.33 10.54 -33.17
CA GLU A 637 -0.09 9.77 -33.35
C GLU A 637 0.70 9.66 -32.03
N GLU A 638 0.78 10.75 -31.24
CA GLU A 638 1.44 10.75 -29.93
C GLU A 638 0.75 9.76 -28.97
N VAL A 639 -0.57 9.80 -28.86
CA VAL A 639 -1.37 8.88 -28.04
C VAL A 639 -1.14 7.43 -28.48
N ASN A 640 -1.22 7.14 -29.78
CA ASN A 640 -1.04 5.80 -30.32
C ASN A 640 0.39 5.28 -30.11
N SER A 641 1.39 6.14 -30.23
CA SER A 641 2.80 5.79 -29.99
C SER A 641 3.03 5.37 -28.54
N LEU A 642 2.50 6.13 -27.58
CA LEU A 642 2.61 5.81 -26.16
C LEU A 642 1.99 4.45 -25.81
N ILE A 643 0.79 4.17 -26.34
CA ILE A 643 0.10 2.90 -26.13
C ILE A 643 0.90 1.74 -26.77
N LYS A 644 1.38 1.90 -28.01
CA LYS A 644 2.18 0.87 -28.69
C LYS A 644 3.50 0.58 -27.99
N GLN A 645 4.20 1.59 -27.48
CA GLN A 645 5.43 1.38 -26.70
C GLN A 645 5.18 0.56 -25.42
N ALA A 646 4.06 0.81 -24.75
CA ALA A 646 3.68 0.06 -23.56
C ALA A 646 3.34 -1.42 -23.86
N GLU A 647 2.82 -1.67 -25.07
CA GLU A 647 2.45 -3.01 -25.54
C GLU A 647 3.65 -3.82 -26.10
N ALA A 648 4.75 -3.16 -26.45
CA ALA A 648 5.93 -3.79 -27.06
C ALA A 648 7.01 -4.19 -26.05
N ASN A 649 7.01 -3.59 -24.87
CA ASN A 649 7.95 -3.84 -23.77
C ASN A 649 7.35 -4.77 -22.72
#